data_08afbc49b78d6c3eb80125e847ded5cb
#
_entry.id   08afbc49b78d6c3eb80125e847ded5cb
#
_cell.length_a   1.000
_cell.length_b   1.000
_cell.length_c   1.000
_cell.angle_alpha   90.00
_cell.angle_beta   90.00
_cell.angle_gamma   90.00
#
_symmetry.space_group_name_H-M   'P 1'
#
loop_
_entity.id
_entity.type
_entity.pdbx_description
1 polymer ?
#
loop_
_entity_poly.entity_id
_entity_poly.type
_entity_poly.pdbx_seq_one_letter_code
_entity_poly.pdbx_strand_id
1 'polypeptide(L)'
;MPGTTFLPLAGPLGTVLGVLAGAAVMVVLAWNYHYMVRRMPSAGGTFTFVLRMFGGDHGFFCAWFLCLSYMAIVWANATALTIVARCLFGDALRFGFSYSIKGFEVSLGDIMLSMAAIMSAAVICCRRRTAGGVQAVLAATFAVGVAVCFAASLFCHGGGLKSMAPAFSPDGGRPLAQVLKIVALAPWFFVGFESICHLSREFRFPLKRTFGVLVVAIAVSVAAYVFLALLPVLTPVADGADWADALSRLGHEKGNLALPTLEAVRCTLGKAGTALFVATILGAVFTNLVGDMFVASRLVGAMADERVFPEWLGRRDGNGEPRRAIFFLAGISCLIPLLGRTAIGFIVDVATVGTVIAYAYTSAAAFRRARADGNGPTKATGACGLLLSIAIFAIFIVPNYFSGTMMSTESYLILVLWSILGFFYYLHVLRRDDLQRYGRSLVVWIALIVLILVMSHMWMRQGMHEAMTRAFDSIGRFQDSVSDVDAAAQDEMWNAHLDGQLADMNRSLVQSGLVQAGLMIVTLAIMFTLFTIVRRRERRLEREKAAAKSYFFSTVSHDIRTPLNAIIGYSAMLKTGLDTKEEHEQAVDSILVSGKTLLGLINDVLDLSKLESGKMKIAPEPTDCPRLIHGVMNAFRISGKKPGLELRCEIGEMPALMFDPQRLRQIVFNLVGNAVKFTEKGHVTLRADYERAKDAENGVFSLSVEDTGCGISEEDQKRICSAYVQVGSKLARNGGTGLGLAICKQLVKAMGGEMKVKSALGQGSTFSVDIPGVKMAGVVPDAQEHVPPVQKAGGPHRILLVDDSKMNLMVLKALLKKAGDYETTMAMDGREALKALETAGAKPYDLVLTDMWMPNLDGEGLVKGIRANASLASLRVLVVTADVEIRDKAAEMGFDGILLKPVTPDALKRTLLGKEEDVT
;
A
#
# COMPACT_ATOMS: atom_id res chain seq x y z
N MET A 1 34.78 -10.42 18.18
CA MET A 1 34.35 -9.12 17.64
C MET A 1 34.61 -7.94 18.61
N PRO A 2 34.09 -7.84 19.85
CA PRO A 2 34.34 -6.62 20.66
C PRO A 2 35.81 -6.31 20.83
N GLY A 3 36.62 -7.28 21.24
CA GLY A 3 38.08 -7.10 21.47
C GLY A 3 38.93 -7.03 20.19
N THR A 4 38.48 -7.65 19.09
CA THR A 4 39.26 -7.72 17.83
C THR A 4 38.88 -6.65 16.81
N THR A 5 37.70 -6.05 16.93
CA THR A 5 37.16 -5.09 15.95
C THR A 5 36.87 -3.74 16.57
N PHE A 6 36.16 -3.69 17.71
CA PHE A 6 35.71 -2.40 18.25
C PHE A 6 36.84 -1.62 18.92
N LEU A 7 37.73 -2.32 19.69
CA LEU A 7 38.87 -1.65 20.37
C LEU A 7 39.84 -1.01 19.35
N PRO A 8 40.28 -1.70 18.28
CA PRO A 8 41.13 -1.07 17.25
C PRO A 8 40.44 0.10 16.56
N LEU A 9 39.10 0.04 16.35
CA LEU A 9 38.34 1.10 15.66
C LEU A 9 38.11 2.34 16.51
N ALA A 10 37.89 2.20 17.81
CA ALA A 10 37.39 3.30 18.63
C ALA A 10 38.02 3.42 20.03
N GLY A 11 38.91 2.50 20.42
CA GLY A 11 39.42 2.42 21.79
C GLY A 11 38.34 2.06 22.82
N PRO A 12 38.73 1.93 24.11
CA PRO A 12 37.81 1.54 25.17
C PRO A 12 36.62 2.53 25.33
N LEU A 13 36.90 3.81 25.48
CA LEU A 13 35.90 4.85 25.75
C LEU A 13 35.02 5.07 24.49
N GLY A 14 35.66 5.12 23.31
CA GLY A 14 34.96 5.27 22.05
C GLY A 14 34.00 4.11 21.78
N THR A 15 34.38 2.88 22.13
CA THR A 15 33.53 1.69 22.05
C THR A 15 32.36 1.79 23.00
N VAL A 16 32.57 2.12 24.28
CA VAL A 16 31.47 2.28 25.26
C VAL A 16 30.47 3.35 24.80
N LEU A 17 30.97 4.54 24.44
CA LEU A 17 30.12 5.64 23.99
C LEU A 17 29.37 5.31 22.71
N GLY A 18 30.03 4.63 21.75
CA GLY A 18 29.43 4.21 20.50
C GLY A 18 28.34 3.15 20.67
N VAL A 19 28.54 2.16 21.56
CA VAL A 19 27.54 1.16 21.91
C VAL A 19 26.31 1.80 22.59
N LEU A 20 26.54 2.73 23.53
CA LEU A 20 25.44 3.47 24.19
C LEU A 20 24.65 4.35 23.22
N ALA A 21 25.36 5.08 22.36
CA ALA A 21 24.71 5.91 21.35
C ALA A 21 23.94 5.07 20.33
N GLY A 22 24.52 3.93 19.89
CA GLY A 22 23.82 2.95 19.06
C GLY A 22 22.56 2.39 19.73
N ALA A 23 22.63 2.07 21.02
CA ALA A 23 21.48 1.61 21.80
C ALA A 23 20.36 2.67 21.86
N ALA A 24 20.70 3.93 22.02
CA ALA A 24 19.70 5.03 22.00
C ALA A 24 18.94 5.06 20.65
N VAL A 25 19.65 4.88 19.53
CA VAL A 25 19.01 4.73 18.21
C VAL A 25 18.08 3.53 18.19
N MET A 26 18.53 2.39 18.71
CA MET A 26 17.72 1.15 18.73
C MET A 26 16.49 1.27 19.61
N VAL A 27 16.50 2.05 20.69
CA VAL A 27 15.31 2.31 21.53
C VAL A 27 14.24 3.07 20.74
N VAL A 28 14.64 4.04 19.90
CA VAL A 28 13.69 4.74 18.99
C VAL A 28 13.07 3.76 18.00
N LEU A 29 13.89 2.88 17.40
CA LEU A 29 13.41 1.86 16.49
C LEU A 29 12.50 0.84 17.19
N ALA A 30 12.86 0.42 18.41
CA ALA A 30 12.06 -0.49 19.23
C ALA A 30 10.67 0.06 19.53
N TRP A 31 10.51 1.37 19.73
CA TRP A 31 9.20 2.01 19.85
C TRP A 31 8.37 1.87 18.57
N ASN A 32 8.98 2.09 17.40
CA ASN A 32 8.31 1.95 16.12
C ASN A 32 7.85 0.48 15.88
N TYR A 33 8.72 -0.50 16.20
CA TYR A 33 8.38 -1.93 16.15
C TYR A 33 7.25 -2.28 17.12
N HIS A 34 7.32 -1.83 18.37
CA HIS A 34 6.27 -2.03 19.36
C HIS A 34 4.91 -1.52 18.87
N TYR A 35 4.88 -0.30 18.31
CA TYR A 35 3.66 0.29 17.78
C TYR A 35 3.07 -0.55 16.63
N MET A 36 3.92 -0.97 15.68
CA MET A 36 3.47 -1.78 14.54
C MET A 36 2.99 -3.16 14.96
N VAL A 37 3.68 -3.82 15.89
CA VAL A 37 3.27 -5.13 16.46
C VAL A 37 1.89 -5.04 17.12
N ARG A 38 1.63 -3.97 17.88
CA ARG A 38 0.32 -3.78 18.52
C ARG A 38 -0.82 -3.56 17.52
N ARG A 39 -0.55 -2.88 16.42
CA ARG A 39 -1.56 -2.54 15.40
C ARG A 39 -1.75 -3.64 14.37
N MET A 40 -0.70 -4.40 14.08
CA MET A 40 -0.68 -5.43 13.03
C MET A 40 0.06 -6.70 13.47
N PRO A 41 -0.43 -7.44 14.47
CA PRO A 41 0.22 -8.68 14.88
C PRO A 41 0.21 -9.69 13.74
N SER A 42 1.40 -10.14 13.29
CA SER A 42 1.53 -11.06 12.15
C SER A 42 2.77 -11.94 12.26
N ALA A 43 2.74 -13.12 11.65
CA ALA A 43 3.89 -14.02 11.58
C ALA A 43 4.96 -13.54 10.57
N GLY A 44 4.60 -12.71 9.61
CA GLY A 44 5.52 -12.15 8.63
C GLY A 44 6.30 -10.91 9.10
N GLY A 45 6.05 -10.43 10.34
CA GLY A 45 6.77 -9.31 10.94
C GLY A 45 6.86 -8.09 10.03
N THR A 46 8.08 -7.56 9.87
CA THR A 46 8.38 -6.39 9.04
C THR A 46 7.85 -6.52 7.61
N PHE A 47 7.96 -7.69 6.98
CA PHE A 47 7.40 -7.94 5.64
C PHE A 47 5.91 -7.60 5.57
N THR A 48 5.12 -8.09 6.53
CA THR A 48 3.69 -7.83 6.56
C THR A 48 3.37 -6.34 6.81
N PHE A 49 4.16 -5.65 7.64
CA PHE A 49 3.98 -4.22 7.88
C PHE A 49 4.17 -3.43 6.58
N VAL A 50 5.25 -3.72 5.85
CA VAL A 50 5.57 -3.05 4.60
C VAL A 50 4.57 -3.38 3.51
N LEU A 51 4.21 -4.66 3.36
CA LEU A 51 3.22 -5.14 2.39
C LEU A 51 1.88 -4.41 2.53
N ARG A 52 1.37 -4.30 3.76
CA ARG A 52 0.07 -3.66 4.02
C ARG A 52 0.11 -2.14 3.92
N MET A 53 1.24 -1.51 4.25
CA MET A 53 1.36 -0.05 4.25
C MET A 53 1.79 0.53 2.91
N PHE A 54 2.61 -0.19 2.13
CA PHE A 54 3.22 0.32 0.90
C PHE A 54 2.94 -0.55 -0.35
N GLY A 55 2.38 -1.75 -0.16
CA GLY A 55 2.07 -2.67 -1.25
C GLY A 55 3.12 -3.75 -1.49
N GLY A 56 2.83 -4.63 -2.47
CA GLY A 56 3.61 -5.85 -2.73
C GLY A 56 5.06 -5.58 -3.09
N ASP A 57 5.31 -4.57 -3.93
CA ASP A 57 6.64 -4.23 -4.43
C ASP A 57 7.60 -3.88 -3.29
N HIS A 58 7.18 -2.97 -2.41
CA HIS A 58 7.95 -2.57 -1.24
C HIS A 58 8.12 -3.71 -0.24
N GLY A 59 7.06 -4.53 -0.08
CA GLY A 59 7.11 -5.74 0.74
C GLY A 59 8.18 -6.71 0.25
N PHE A 60 8.21 -6.99 -1.05
CA PHE A 60 9.23 -7.82 -1.68
C PHE A 60 10.64 -7.29 -1.42
N PHE A 61 10.89 -6.02 -1.74
CA PHE A 61 12.21 -5.40 -1.61
C PHE A 61 12.73 -5.48 -0.16
N CYS A 62 11.91 -5.09 0.80
CA CYS A 62 12.28 -5.14 2.21
C CYS A 62 12.57 -6.58 2.66
N ALA A 63 11.70 -7.54 2.33
CA ALA A 63 11.86 -8.93 2.75
C ALA A 63 13.05 -9.62 2.08
N TRP A 64 13.36 -9.29 0.82
CA TRP A 64 14.48 -9.81 0.08
C TRP A 64 15.81 -9.50 0.76
N PHE A 65 16.02 -8.24 1.16
CA PHE A 65 17.23 -7.82 1.87
C PHE A 65 17.23 -8.29 3.33
N LEU A 66 16.09 -8.32 4.00
CA LEU A 66 15.98 -8.83 5.37
C LEU A 66 16.26 -10.34 5.44
N CYS A 67 15.84 -11.11 4.44
CA CYS A 67 16.17 -12.54 4.33
C CYS A 67 17.66 -12.75 4.22
N LEU A 68 18.35 -11.95 3.40
CA LEU A 68 19.81 -11.97 3.31
C LEU A 68 20.48 -11.68 4.65
N SER A 69 19.98 -10.67 5.40
CA SER A 69 20.51 -10.32 6.71
C SER A 69 20.44 -11.48 7.71
N TYR A 70 19.30 -12.13 7.84
CA TYR A 70 19.14 -13.26 8.75
C TYR A 70 20.01 -14.45 8.33
N MET A 71 20.07 -14.76 7.02
CA MET A 71 20.98 -15.80 6.53
C MET A 71 22.45 -15.47 6.80
N ALA A 72 22.83 -14.21 6.57
CA ALA A 72 24.20 -13.75 6.80
C ALA A 72 24.63 -13.96 8.28
N ILE A 73 23.73 -13.72 9.24
CA ILE A 73 24.03 -13.94 10.66
C ILE A 73 24.20 -15.44 10.96
N VAL A 74 23.36 -16.30 10.39
CA VAL A 74 23.52 -17.76 10.48
C VAL A 74 24.90 -18.18 9.96
N TRP A 75 25.34 -17.63 8.81
CA TRP A 75 26.66 -17.91 8.21
C TRP A 75 27.81 -17.45 9.08
N ALA A 76 27.73 -16.21 9.62
CA ALA A 76 28.76 -15.66 10.49
C ALA A 76 28.96 -16.50 11.77
N ASN A 77 27.86 -16.93 12.39
CA ASN A 77 27.92 -17.74 13.60
C ASN A 77 28.46 -19.16 13.32
N ALA A 78 28.03 -19.77 12.20
CA ALA A 78 28.52 -21.10 11.84
C ALA A 78 30.04 -21.12 11.55
N THR A 79 30.54 -20.13 10.80
CA THR A 79 31.99 -20.03 10.49
C THR A 79 32.81 -19.53 11.67
N ALA A 80 32.25 -18.77 12.62
CA ALA A 80 32.93 -18.39 13.84
C ALA A 80 33.23 -19.59 14.76
N LEU A 81 32.41 -20.64 14.70
CA LEU A 81 32.61 -21.84 15.52
C LEU A 81 33.95 -22.55 15.21
N THR A 82 34.40 -22.51 13.96
CA THR A 82 35.70 -23.10 13.57
C THR A 82 36.88 -22.43 14.22
N ILE A 83 36.84 -21.12 14.47
CA ILE A 83 37.89 -20.38 15.15
C ILE A 83 37.97 -20.82 16.61
N VAL A 84 36.84 -20.92 17.28
CA VAL A 84 36.74 -21.36 18.65
C VAL A 84 37.29 -22.77 18.78
N ALA A 85 36.93 -23.64 17.85
CA ALA A 85 37.37 -25.01 17.81
C ALA A 85 38.91 -25.13 17.59
N ARG A 86 39.48 -24.33 16.67
CA ARG A 86 40.92 -24.27 16.45
C ARG A 86 41.68 -23.72 17.67
N CYS A 87 41.14 -22.72 18.35
CA CYS A 87 41.74 -22.21 19.60
C CYS A 87 41.77 -23.25 20.72
N LEU A 88 40.82 -24.20 20.74
CA LEU A 88 40.72 -25.23 21.80
C LEU A 88 41.47 -26.49 21.48
N PHE A 89 41.37 -26.98 20.28
CA PHE A 89 41.82 -28.28 19.83
C PHE A 89 43.06 -28.21 18.91
N GLY A 90 43.53 -26.98 18.64
CA GLY A 90 44.69 -26.78 17.74
C GLY A 90 44.40 -27.35 16.35
N ASP A 91 45.33 -28.14 15.85
CA ASP A 91 45.26 -28.71 14.49
C ASP A 91 44.42 -30.00 14.39
N ALA A 92 43.78 -30.45 15.47
CA ALA A 92 43.00 -31.69 15.46
C ALA A 92 41.84 -31.67 14.44
N LEU A 93 41.36 -30.50 14.05
CA LEU A 93 40.31 -30.32 13.03
C LEU A 93 40.88 -30.06 11.63
N ARG A 94 42.19 -30.02 11.45
CA ARG A 94 42.84 -29.85 10.14
C ARG A 94 43.03 -31.19 9.45
N PHE A 95 41.93 -31.83 9.08
CA PHE A 95 41.96 -33.07 8.32
C PHE A 95 41.31 -32.89 6.94
N GLY A 96 41.69 -33.79 6.01
CA GLY A 96 41.22 -33.81 4.64
C GLY A 96 41.94 -32.78 3.75
N PHE A 97 41.28 -32.37 2.69
CA PHE A 97 41.80 -31.34 1.81
C PHE A 97 41.77 -29.97 2.48
N SER A 98 42.73 -29.12 2.16
CA SER A 98 42.78 -27.73 2.59
C SER A 98 43.10 -26.81 1.41
N TYR A 99 42.61 -25.58 1.48
CA TYR A 99 42.90 -24.54 0.52
C TYR A 99 42.94 -23.20 1.23
N SER A 100 43.59 -22.23 0.64
CA SER A 100 43.78 -20.90 1.23
C SER A 100 42.93 -19.87 0.49
N ILE A 101 42.17 -19.07 1.24
CA ILE A 101 41.42 -17.90 0.75
C ILE A 101 41.92 -16.68 1.53
N LYS A 102 42.50 -15.70 0.85
CA LYS A 102 43.03 -14.45 1.44
C LYS A 102 43.94 -14.73 2.66
N GLY A 103 44.85 -15.71 2.55
CA GLY A 103 45.80 -16.09 3.60
C GLY A 103 45.17 -16.84 4.79
N PHE A 104 43.92 -17.22 4.70
CA PHE A 104 43.27 -18.10 5.69
C PHE A 104 43.10 -19.50 5.11
N GLU A 105 43.64 -20.48 5.79
CA GLU A 105 43.53 -21.90 5.41
C GLU A 105 42.19 -22.45 5.87
N VAL A 106 41.44 -23.02 4.92
CA VAL A 106 40.15 -23.69 5.13
C VAL A 106 40.36 -25.19 4.96
N SER A 107 40.06 -25.98 5.97
CA SER A 107 40.13 -27.45 5.93
C SER A 107 38.76 -28.09 5.82
N LEU A 108 38.74 -29.35 5.38
CA LEU A 108 37.53 -30.16 5.35
C LEU A 108 36.85 -30.24 6.73
N GLY A 109 37.65 -30.35 7.80
CA GLY A 109 37.16 -30.38 9.18
C GLY A 109 36.41 -29.11 9.58
N ASP A 110 36.89 -27.92 9.15
CA ASP A 110 36.19 -26.65 9.38
C ASP A 110 34.83 -26.60 8.70
N ILE A 111 34.80 -27.04 7.44
CA ILE A 111 33.56 -27.09 6.64
C ILE A 111 32.56 -28.03 7.30
N MET A 112 32.97 -29.24 7.67
CA MET A 112 32.10 -30.24 8.30
C MET A 112 31.55 -29.74 9.64
N LEU A 113 32.36 -29.11 10.48
CA LEU A 113 31.94 -28.55 11.76
C LEU A 113 30.87 -27.45 11.57
N SER A 114 31.10 -26.53 10.65
CA SER A 114 30.13 -25.46 10.33
C SER A 114 28.84 -26.02 9.78
N MET A 115 28.90 -26.97 8.85
CA MET A 115 27.70 -27.62 8.28
C MET A 115 26.94 -28.42 9.36
N ALA A 116 27.65 -29.12 10.25
CA ALA A 116 27.00 -29.82 11.37
C ALA A 116 26.29 -28.86 12.33
N ALA A 117 26.88 -27.69 12.61
CA ALA A 117 26.23 -26.66 13.41
C ALA A 117 24.96 -26.11 12.75
N ILE A 118 25.00 -25.81 11.45
CA ILE A 118 23.81 -25.35 10.69
C ILE A 118 22.72 -26.40 10.70
N MET A 119 23.05 -27.67 10.43
CA MET A 119 22.09 -28.76 10.40
C MET A 119 21.50 -29.06 11.78
N SER A 120 22.33 -29.00 12.85
CA SER A 120 21.84 -29.16 14.22
C SER A 120 20.84 -28.06 14.60
N ALA A 121 21.12 -26.80 14.25
CA ALA A 121 20.20 -25.68 14.44
C ALA A 121 18.89 -25.89 13.68
N ALA A 122 18.95 -26.34 12.42
CA ALA A 122 17.76 -26.65 11.61
C ALA A 122 16.89 -27.75 12.26
N VAL A 123 17.51 -28.82 12.76
CA VAL A 123 16.79 -29.91 13.46
C VAL A 123 16.15 -29.41 14.77
N ILE A 124 16.84 -28.57 15.54
CA ILE A 124 16.30 -27.94 16.75
C ILE A 124 15.09 -27.06 16.40
N CYS A 125 15.18 -26.24 15.34
CA CYS A 125 14.09 -25.37 14.88
C CYS A 125 12.83 -26.15 14.50
N CYS A 126 12.94 -27.40 14.01
CA CYS A 126 11.81 -28.24 13.71
C CYS A 126 10.98 -28.69 14.95
N ARG A 127 11.52 -28.53 16.17
CA ARG A 127 10.88 -28.91 17.44
C ARG A 127 10.68 -27.67 18.31
N ARG A 128 9.57 -26.97 18.11
CA ARG A 128 9.24 -25.70 18.77
C ARG A 128 9.47 -25.66 20.29
N ARG A 129 8.97 -26.67 21.02
CA ARG A 129 9.11 -26.73 22.48
C ARG A 129 10.56 -26.86 22.90
N THR A 130 11.33 -27.68 22.20
CA THR A 130 12.76 -27.89 22.44
C THR A 130 13.56 -26.64 22.10
N ALA A 131 13.28 -26.00 20.95
CA ALA A 131 13.96 -24.78 20.52
C ALA A 131 13.86 -23.65 21.57
N GLY A 132 12.69 -23.36 22.09
CA GLY A 132 12.51 -22.31 23.10
C GLY A 132 13.23 -22.61 24.43
N GLY A 133 13.20 -23.86 24.90
CA GLY A 133 13.90 -24.30 26.10
C GLY A 133 15.43 -24.22 25.94
N VAL A 134 15.93 -24.74 24.83
CA VAL A 134 17.38 -24.70 24.48
C VAL A 134 17.86 -23.24 24.39
N GLN A 135 17.12 -22.38 23.68
CA GLN A 135 17.49 -20.96 23.58
C GLN A 135 17.53 -20.25 24.92
N ALA A 136 16.57 -20.50 25.81
CA ALA A 136 16.54 -19.90 27.14
C ALA A 136 17.75 -20.29 27.99
N VAL A 137 18.12 -21.58 27.98
CA VAL A 137 19.31 -22.09 28.69
C VAL A 137 20.60 -21.49 28.12
N LEU A 138 20.75 -21.50 26.79
CA LEU A 138 21.93 -20.97 26.10
C LEU A 138 22.09 -19.46 26.33
N ALA A 139 20.99 -18.70 26.25
CA ALA A 139 20.99 -17.27 26.53
C ALA A 139 21.34 -16.95 28.00
N ALA A 140 20.83 -17.73 28.94
CA ALA A 140 21.19 -17.61 30.35
C ALA A 140 22.67 -17.94 30.59
N THR A 141 23.20 -19.03 29.98
CA THR A 141 24.62 -19.39 30.03
C THR A 141 25.49 -18.26 29.48
N PHE A 142 25.08 -17.65 28.34
CA PHE A 142 25.79 -16.50 27.77
C PHE A 142 25.78 -15.30 28.74
N ALA A 143 24.63 -14.87 29.20
CA ALA A 143 24.52 -13.69 30.07
C ALA A 143 25.26 -13.83 31.39
N VAL A 144 25.12 -14.99 32.07
CA VAL A 144 25.78 -15.29 33.32
C VAL A 144 27.30 -15.45 33.12
N GLY A 145 27.69 -16.17 32.06
CA GLY A 145 29.09 -16.39 31.73
C GLY A 145 29.86 -15.08 31.48
N VAL A 146 29.30 -14.18 30.69
CA VAL A 146 29.86 -12.84 30.43
C VAL A 146 29.98 -12.05 31.72
N ALA A 147 28.92 -12.01 32.54
CA ALA A 147 28.89 -11.27 33.80
C ALA A 147 29.95 -11.81 34.81
N VAL A 148 30.08 -13.13 34.93
CA VAL A 148 31.07 -13.78 35.82
C VAL A 148 32.49 -13.48 35.35
N CYS A 149 32.77 -13.63 34.05
CA CYS A 149 34.11 -13.34 33.50
C CYS A 149 34.49 -11.86 33.70
N PHE A 150 33.56 -10.95 33.47
CA PHE A 150 33.78 -9.52 33.68
C PHE A 150 34.01 -9.17 35.15
N ALA A 151 33.14 -9.66 36.04
CA ALA A 151 33.30 -9.45 37.48
C ALA A 151 34.63 -9.98 37.98
N ALA A 152 35.05 -11.20 37.61
CA ALA A 152 36.30 -11.78 37.95
C ALA A 152 37.49 -10.93 37.49
N SER A 153 37.48 -10.43 36.26
CA SER A 153 38.52 -9.55 35.72
C SER A 153 38.64 -8.25 36.52
N LEU A 154 37.50 -7.68 36.89
CA LEU A 154 37.41 -6.43 37.67
C LEU A 154 37.98 -6.61 39.09
N PHE A 155 37.67 -7.73 39.76
CA PHE A 155 38.10 -7.99 41.14
C PHE A 155 39.56 -8.50 41.25
N CYS A 156 40.03 -9.31 40.29
CA CYS A 156 41.37 -9.92 40.38
C CYS A 156 42.51 -8.95 40.04
N HIS A 157 42.28 -7.98 39.16
CA HIS A 157 43.37 -7.12 38.67
C HIS A 157 43.28 -5.67 39.13
N GLY A 158 42.16 -5.25 39.80
CA GLY A 158 42.06 -3.89 40.35
C GLY A 158 42.24 -2.76 39.34
N GLY A 159 42.28 -3.10 38.04
CA GLY A 159 42.50 -2.17 36.95
C GLY A 159 41.33 -1.23 36.81
N GLY A 160 41.44 -0.04 37.40
CA GLY A 160 40.42 1.00 37.31
C GLY A 160 40.44 1.73 35.96
N LEU A 161 39.85 2.92 35.95
CA LEU A 161 39.81 3.82 34.77
C LEU A 161 41.21 4.08 34.14
N LYS A 162 42.27 3.91 34.88
CA LYS A 162 43.67 4.06 34.38
C LYS A 162 44.06 3.03 33.31
N SER A 163 43.50 1.82 33.34
CA SER A 163 43.74 0.79 32.32
C SER A 163 43.07 1.11 30.97
N MET A 164 42.19 2.11 30.94
CA MET A 164 41.53 2.54 29.70
C MET A 164 42.36 3.56 28.90
N ALA A 165 43.58 3.85 29.32
CA ALA A 165 44.47 4.72 28.54
C ALA A 165 45.21 3.92 27.48
N PRO A 166 45.32 4.42 26.24
CA PRO A 166 44.62 5.59 25.66
C PRO A 166 43.11 5.36 25.55
N ALA A 167 42.32 6.39 25.87
CA ALA A 167 40.86 6.27 25.90
C ALA A 167 40.22 6.01 24.52
N PHE A 168 40.89 6.47 23.47
CA PHE A 168 40.53 6.29 22.05
C PHE A 168 41.65 5.59 21.30
N SER A 169 41.35 4.98 20.17
CA SER A 169 42.35 4.34 19.33
C SER A 169 43.37 5.37 18.79
N PRO A 170 44.69 5.14 18.92
CA PRO A 170 45.70 6.05 18.39
C PRO A 170 45.59 6.28 16.88
N ASP A 171 45.29 5.20 16.13
CA ASP A 171 45.19 5.21 14.66
C ASP A 171 43.78 5.54 14.14
N GLY A 172 42.81 5.72 15.00
CA GLY A 172 41.39 5.81 14.65
C GLY A 172 40.90 7.19 14.20
N GLY A 173 41.75 8.23 14.19
CA GLY A 173 41.40 9.59 13.84
C GLY A 173 40.65 10.34 14.98
N ARG A 174 39.77 11.29 14.61
CA ARG A 174 39.09 12.14 15.61
C ARG A 174 38.16 11.32 16.52
N PRO A 175 38.07 11.60 17.83
CA PRO A 175 37.26 10.84 18.80
C PRO A 175 35.77 10.68 18.36
N LEU A 176 35.16 11.74 17.83
CA LEU A 176 33.78 11.68 17.34
C LEU A 176 33.62 10.71 16.16
N ALA A 177 34.59 10.68 15.25
CA ALA A 177 34.59 9.76 14.10
C ALA A 177 34.67 8.29 14.58
N GLN A 178 35.47 8.01 15.61
CA GLN A 178 35.62 6.68 16.20
C GLN A 178 34.27 6.22 16.83
N VAL A 179 33.60 7.10 17.58
CA VAL A 179 32.27 6.82 18.13
C VAL A 179 31.26 6.55 17.00
N LEU A 180 31.25 7.35 15.94
CA LEU A 180 30.35 7.18 14.80
C LEU A 180 30.58 5.88 14.05
N LYS A 181 31.84 5.38 13.97
CA LYS A 181 32.13 4.06 13.40
C LYS A 181 31.41 2.94 14.16
N ILE A 182 31.39 2.98 15.47
CA ILE A 182 30.68 1.99 16.29
C ILE A 182 29.17 2.15 16.14
N VAL A 183 28.64 3.40 16.13
CA VAL A 183 27.21 3.65 15.91
C VAL A 183 26.74 3.12 14.54
N ALA A 184 27.56 3.24 13.50
CA ALA A 184 27.24 2.70 12.17
C ALA A 184 27.11 1.17 12.15
N LEU A 185 27.80 0.46 13.03
CA LEU A 185 27.70 -0.99 13.21
C LEU A 185 26.52 -1.41 14.12
N ALA A 186 25.82 -0.46 14.78
CA ALA A 186 24.72 -0.78 15.70
C ALA A 186 23.63 -1.66 15.10
N PRO A 187 23.18 -1.48 13.83
CA PRO A 187 22.19 -2.37 13.24
C PRO A 187 22.63 -3.84 13.21
N TRP A 188 23.91 -4.12 13.08
CA TRP A 188 24.41 -5.49 13.08
C TRP A 188 24.49 -6.08 14.48
N PHE A 189 25.05 -5.39 15.45
CA PHE A 189 25.27 -5.98 16.78
C PHE A 189 24.01 -5.98 17.66
N PHE A 190 22.96 -5.26 17.25
CA PHE A 190 21.62 -5.35 17.85
C PHE A 190 20.60 -6.12 16.98
N VAL A 191 20.99 -6.65 15.80
CA VAL A 191 20.11 -7.42 14.96
C VAL A 191 19.50 -8.60 15.72
N GLY A 192 18.23 -8.90 15.44
CA GLY A 192 17.50 -9.97 16.13
C GLY A 192 16.47 -9.44 17.14
N PHE A 193 16.59 -8.20 17.67
CA PHE A 193 15.55 -7.64 18.55
C PHE A 193 14.21 -7.51 17.84
N GLU A 194 14.22 -7.23 16.56
CA GLU A 194 13.05 -7.14 15.69
C GLU A 194 12.36 -8.49 15.45
N SER A 195 13.04 -9.60 15.72
CA SER A 195 12.52 -10.97 15.57
C SER A 195 11.24 -11.22 16.37
N ILE A 196 11.04 -10.45 17.45
CA ILE A 196 9.81 -10.44 18.26
C ILE A 196 8.54 -10.21 17.42
N CYS A 197 8.66 -9.48 16.29
CA CYS A 197 7.53 -9.23 15.40
C CYS A 197 6.97 -10.51 14.77
N HIS A 198 7.86 -11.45 14.41
CA HIS A 198 7.50 -12.74 13.80
C HIS A 198 6.80 -13.70 14.77
N LEU A 199 6.94 -13.44 16.07
CA LEU A 199 6.36 -14.20 17.17
C LEU A 199 5.11 -13.57 17.76
N SER A 200 4.69 -12.40 17.27
CA SER A 200 3.67 -11.55 17.89
C SER A 200 2.30 -12.21 18.10
N ARG A 201 1.94 -13.20 17.27
CA ARG A 201 0.70 -14.00 17.41
C ARG A 201 0.78 -15.09 18.50
N GLU A 202 1.97 -15.37 18.98
CA GLU A 202 2.24 -16.50 19.88
C GLU A 202 2.52 -16.08 21.31
N PHE A 203 2.55 -14.76 21.57
CA PHE A 203 2.82 -14.24 22.89
C PHE A 203 1.76 -14.65 23.90
N ARG A 204 2.21 -15.19 25.03
CA ARG A 204 1.38 -15.46 26.22
C ARG A 204 1.24 -14.24 27.12
N PHE A 205 1.84 -13.11 26.80
CA PHE A 205 1.77 -11.85 27.51
C PHE A 205 1.12 -10.75 26.64
N PRO A 206 0.53 -9.72 27.27
CA PRO A 206 -0.13 -8.64 26.53
C PRO A 206 0.85 -7.90 25.63
N LEU A 207 0.45 -7.61 24.38
CA LEU A 207 1.27 -6.87 23.41
C LEU A 207 1.72 -5.48 23.92
N LYS A 208 1.05 -4.93 24.94
CA LYS A 208 1.45 -3.68 25.60
C LYS A 208 2.84 -3.77 26.26
N ARG A 209 3.30 -4.98 26.67
CA ARG A 209 4.61 -5.20 27.31
C ARG A 209 5.77 -5.37 26.31
N THR A 210 5.51 -5.48 25.03
CA THR A 210 6.55 -5.70 24.00
C THR A 210 7.65 -4.64 24.03
N PHE A 211 7.32 -3.37 24.27
CA PHE A 211 8.33 -2.32 24.37
C PHE A 211 9.32 -2.57 25.53
N GLY A 212 8.80 -2.91 26.71
CA GLY A 212 9.67 -3.24 27.85
C GLY A 212 10.59 -4.43 27.58
N VAL A 213 10.07 -5.48 26.91
CA VAL A 213 10.89 -6.65 26.50
C VAL A 213 12.01 -6.24 25.54
N LEU A 214 11.71 -5.40 24.54
CA LEU A 214 12.69 -4.91 23.58
C LEU A 214 13.79 -4.06 24.26
N VAL A 215 13.40 -3.16 25.17
CA VAL A 215 14.35 -2.32 25.92
C VAL A 215 15.26 -3.17 26.82
N VAL A 216 14.71 -4.17 27.50
CA VAL A 216 15.51 -5.10 28.32
C VAL A 216 16.49 -5.90 27.45
N ALA A 217 16.05 -6.38 26.27
CA ALA A 217 16.94 -7.08 25.35
C ALA A 217 18.09 -6.17 24.87
N ILE A 218 17.80 -4.92 24.51
CA ILE A 218 18.82 -3.92 24.14
C ILE A 218 19.78 -3.68 25.32
N ALA A 219 19.28 -3.50 26.53
CA ALA A 219 20.09 -3.24 27.73
C ALA A 219 21.04 -4.41 28.04
N VAL A 220 20.54 -5.65 27.95
CA VAL A 220 21.37 -6.87 28.16
C VAL A 220 22.45 -6.96 27.06
N SER A 221 22.11 -6.65 25.81
CA SER A 221 23.08 -6.62 24.71
C SER A 221 24.17 -5.56 24.93
N VAL A 222 23.77 -4.34 25.35
CA VAL A 222 24.72 -3.26 25.72
C VAL A 222 25.70 -3.75 26.80
N ALA A 223 25.18 -4.31 27.90
CA ALA A 223 26.01 -4.83 28.98
C ALA A 223 26.99 -5.89 28.46
N ALA A 224 26.53 -6.84 27.68
CA ALA A 224 27.35 -7.90 27.12
C ALA A 224 28.48 -7.34 26.21
N TYR A 225 28.17 -6.43 25.28
CA TYR A 225 29.16 -5.83 24.39
C TYR A 225 30.18 -4.97 25.13
N VAL A 226 29.74 -4.15 26.09
CA VAL A 226 30.63 -3.33 26.93
C VAL A 226 31.54 -4.22 27.78
N PHE A 227 30.99 -5.25 28.43
CA PHE A 227 31.76 -6.16 29.27
C PHE A 227 32.81 -6.93 28.46
N LEU A 228 32.41 -7.50 27.30
CA LEU A 228 33.33 -8.22 26.41
C LEU A 228 34.40 -7.32 25.79
N ALA A 229 34.11 -6.05 25.51
CA ALA A 229 35.06 -5.10 25.00
C ALA A 229 36.08 -4.67 26.07
N LEU A 230 35.62 -4.50 27.30
CA LEU A 230 36.49 -4.05 28.42
C LEU A 230 37.35 -5.19 29.03
N LEU A 231 36.97 -6.48 28.86
CA LEU A 231 37.73 -7.60 29.38
C LEU A 231 39.24 -7.55 29.04
N PRO A 232 39.68 -7.43 27.79
CA PRO A 232 41.10 -7.38 27.44
C PRO A 232 41.80 -6.07 27.88
N VAL A 233 41.00 -5.02 28.15
CA VAL A 233 41.50 -3.73 28.64
C VAL A 233 41.81 -3.77 30.15
N LEU A 234 40.95 -4.46 30.92
CA LEU A 234 41.08 -4.55 32.39
C LEU A 234 42.09 -5.58 32.84
N THR A 235 42.48 -6.52 31.96
CA THR A 235 43.39 -7.60 32.24
C THR A 235 44.74 -7.30 31.56
N PRO A 236 45.84 -7.02 32.26
CA PRO A 236 47.14 -6.83 31.65
C PRO A 236 47.59 -8.15 31.00
N VAL A 237 47.64 -8.18 29.68
CA VAL A 237 48.07 -9.34 28.88
C VAL A 237 49.61 -9.39 28.71
N ALA A 238 50.30 -8.28 29.03
CA ALA A 238 51.76 -8.16 29.01
C ALA A 238 52.23 -7.11 30.04
N ASP A 239 53.36 -7.32 30.67
CA ASP A 239 53.94 -6.45 31.65
C ASP A 239 54.17 -5.01 31.15
N GLY A 240 53.43 -4.08 31.66
CA GLY A 240 53.60 -2.64 31.45
C GLY A 240 53.14 -2.04 30.11
N ALA A 241 52.62 -2.85 29.20
CA ALA A 241 52.08 -2.37 27.92
C ALA A 241 50.66 -1.84 28.06
N ASP A 242 50.29 -0.81 27.27
CA ASP A 242 48.91 -0.40 27.18
C ASP A 242 48.09 -1.45 26.39
N TRP A 243 46.77 -1.30 26.41
CA TRP A 243 45.86 -2.24 25.73
C TRP A 243 46.11 -2.33 24.21
N ALA A 244 46.56 -1.25 23.57
CA ALA A 244 46.81 -1.20 22.12
C ALA A 244 48.07 -2.01 21.76
N ASP A 245 49.16 -1.84 22.50
CA ASP A 245 50.36 -2.62 22.34
C ASP A 245 50.15 -4.11 22.65
N ALA A 246 49.39 -4.42 23.69
CA ALA A 246 49.06 -5.80 24.04
C ALA A 246 48.24 -6.48 22.91
N LEU A 247 47.29 -5.78 22.31
CA LEU A 247 46.50 -6.26 21.14
C LEU A 247 47.39 -6.48 19.90
N SER A 248 48.30 -5.54 19.63
CA SER A 248 49.26 -5.63 18.52
C SER A 248 50.18 -6.83 18.66
N ARG A 249 50.80 -7.02 19.82
CA ARG A 249 51.65 -8.19 20.13
C ARG A 249 50.92 -9.52 19.98
N LEU A 250 49.66 -9.60 20.54
CA LEU A 250 48.85 -10.80 20.42
C LEU A 250 48.47 -11.11 18.94
N GLY A 251 48.26 -10.06 18.17
CA GLY A 251 48.03 -10.17 16.71
C GLY A 251 49.29 -10.70 15.97
N HIS A 252 50.48 -10.25 16.31
CA HIS A 252 51.72 -10.75 15.74
C HIS A 252 52.03 -12.21 16.12
N GLU A 253 51.78 -12.60 17.39
CA GLU A 253 52.09 -13.96 17.88
C GLU A 253 51.08 -15.00 17.35
N LYS A 254 49.79 -14.71 17.38
CA LYS A 254 48.70 -15.66 17.05
C LYS A 254 47.99 -15.38 15.73
N GLY A 255 48.38 -14.29 15.07
CA GLY A 255 47.79 -13.89 13.80
C GLY A 255 46.29 -13.89 13.84
N ASN A 256 45.67 -14.52 12.84
CA ASN A 256 44.20 -14.60 12.70
C ASN A 256 43.51 -15.41 13.79
N LEU A 257 44.18 -16.12 14.67
CA LEU A 257 43.64 -16.88 15.82
C LEU A 257 43.66 -16.07 17.11
N ALA A 258 44.13 -14.84 17.10
CA ALA A 258 44.13 -13.96 18.27
C ALA A 258 42.71 -13.69 18.78
N LEU A 259 42.41 -14.14 19.99
CA LEU A 259 41.13 -13.86 20.68
C LEU A 259 41.41 -13.12 21.97
N PRO A 260 41.51 -11.78 21.98
CA PRO A 260 41.93 -11.01 23.17
C PRO A 260 41.07 -11.25 24.39
N THR A 261 39.74 -11.38 24.19
CA THR A 261 38.80 -11.65 25.30
C THR A 261 39.02 -13.05 25.92
N LEU A 262 39.35 -14.08 25.13
CA LEU A 262 39.65 -15.41 25.64
C LEU A 262 40.98 -15.43 26.42
N GLU A 263 42.00 -14.74 25.92
CA GLU A 263 43.29 -14.66 26.59
C GLU A 263 43.18 -13.90 27.91
N ALA A 264 42.40 -12.81 27.94
CA ALA A 264 42.12 -12.08 29.17
C ALA A 264 41.47 -12.98 30.24
N VAL A 265 40.48 -13.77 29.87
CA VAL A 265 39.83 -14.71 30.79
C VAL A 265 40.76 -15.83 31.21
N ARG A 266 41.64 -16.32 30.32
CA ARG A 266 42.66 -17.32 30.63
C ARG A 266 43.68 -16.82 31.66
N CYS A 267 44.12 -15.57 31.50
CA CYS A 267 45.04 -14.94 32.49
C CYS A 267 44.38 -14.73 33.85
N THR A 268 43.07 -14.39 33.88
CA THR A 268 42.36 -14.08 35.13
C THR A 268 41.90 -15.32 35.88
N LEU A 269 41.26 -16.28 35.19
CA LEU A 269 40.60 -17.44 35.79
C LEU A 269 41.22 -18.78 35.43
N GLY A 270 42.34 -18.79 34.68
CA GLY A 270 43.04 -20.01 34.27
C GLY A 270 42.20 -20.95 33.42
N LYS A 271 42.42 -22.25 33.57
CA LYS A 271 41.73 -23.29 32.81
C LYS A 271 40.22 -23.33 33.06
N ALA A 272 39.74 -23.06 34.29
CA ALA A 272 38.32 -23.02 34.61
C ALA A 272 37.60 -21.86 33.94
N GLY A 273 38.24 -20.67 33.93
CA GLY A 273 37.73 -19.51 33.20
C GLY A 273 37.66 -19.74 31.69
N THR A 274 38.70 -20.39 31.12
CA THR A 274 38.68 -20.77 29.71
C THR A 274 37.48 -21.66 29.37
N ALA A 275 37.22 -22.70 30.20
CA ALA A 275 36.08 -23.59 29.97
C ALA A 275 34.73 -22.85 30.11
N LEU A 276 34.59 -21.98 31.13
CA LEU A 276 33.40 -21.13 31.29
C LEU A 276 33.19 -20.21 30.08
N PHE A 277 34.22 -19.54 29.64
CA PHE A 277 34.12 -18.60 28.51
C PHE A 277 33.80 -19.30 27.18
N VAL A 278 34.35 -20.49 26.97
CA VAL A 278 34.03 -21.34 25.82
C VAL A 278 32.54 -21.73 25.83
N ALA A 279 32.01 -22.17 27.00
CA ALA A 279 30.59 -22.46 27.16
C ALA A 279 29.74 -21.22 26.88
N THR A 280 30.20 -20.04 27.29
CA THR A 280 29.60 -18.74 27.02
C THR A 280 29.52 -18.43 25.52
N ILE A 281 30.64 -18.61 24.80
CA ILE A 281 30.69 -18.40 23.33
C ILE A 281 29.80 -19.40 22.60
N LEU A 282 29.86 -20.67 22.97
CA LEU A 282 28.98 -21.68 22.38
C LEU A 282 27.49 -21.36 22.62
N GLY A 283 27.15 -20.88 23.81
CA GLY A 283 25.84 -20.38 24.16
C GLY A 283 25.39 -19.27 23.21
N ALA A 284 26.23 -18.28 22.98
CA ALA A 284 25.95 -17.17 22.05
C ALA A 284 25.75 -17.66 20.62
N VAL A 285 26.69 -18.45 20.09
CA VAL A 285 26.68 -18.96 18.71
C VAL A 285 25.44 -19.78 18.44
N PHE A 286 25.12 -20.74 19.30
CA PHE A 286 23.95 -21.61 19.08
C PHE A 286 22.62 -20.87 19.31
N THR A 287 22.55 -19.92 20.27
CA THR A 287 21.36 -19.08 20.44
C THR A 287 21.05 -18.29 19.15
N ASN A 288 22.07 -17.66 18.54
CA ASN A 288 21.91 -16.93 17.30
C ASN A 288 21.58 -17.85 16.12
N LEU A 289 22.32 -18.97 15.94
CA LEU A 289 22.05 -19.94 14.89
C LEU A 289 20.58 -20.41 14.89
N VAL A 290 20.07 -20.81 16.04
CA VAL A 290 18.68 -21.28 16.19
C VAL A 290 17.69 -20.13 16.04
N GLY A 291 17.97 -18.98 16.63
CA GLY A 291 17.11 -17.81 16.60
C GLY A 291 16.92 -17.27 15.18
N ASP A 292 18.00 -17.01 14.47
CA ASP A 292 17.94 -16.41 13.14
C ASP A 292 17.45 -17.39 12.08
N MET A 293 17.81 -18.69 12.18
CA MET A 293 17.24 -19.74 11.33
C MET A 293 15.72 -19.84 11.49
N PHE A 294 15.23 -19.73 12.72
CA PHE A 294 13.82 -19.76 13.03
C PHE A 294 13.06 -18.56 12.46
N VAL A 295 13.59 -17.35 12.63
CA VAL A 295 13.00 -16.11 12.12
C VAL A 295 13.05 -16.06 10.60
N ALA A 296 14.21 -16.41 9.99
CA ALA A 296 14.35 -16.46 8.54
C ALA A 296 13.34 -17.43 7.90
N SER A 297 13.13 -18.59 8.49
CA SER A 297 12.16 -19.58 7.99
C SER A 297 10.72 -19.07 8.02
N ARG A 298 10.35 -18.28 9.02
CA ARG A 298 9.02 -17.65 9.12
C ARG A 298 8.84 -16.53 8.13
N LEU A 299 9.90 -15.74 7.89
CA LEU A 299 9.90 -14.73 6.85
C LEU A 299 9.67 -15.37 5.48
N VAL A 300 10.45 -16.43 5.15
CA VAL A 300 10.30 -17.18 3.90
C VAL A 300 8.91 -17.81 3.79
N GLY A 301 8.38 -18.39 4.88
CA GLY A 301 7.03 -18.92 4.93
C GLY A 301 5.97 -17.85 4.67
N ALA A 302 6.08 -16.69 5.28
CA ALA A 302 5.16 -15.56 5.04
C ALA A 302 5.24 -15.02 3.60
N MET A 303 6.45 -15.00 3.01
CA MET A 303 6.62 -14.65 1.60
C MET A 303 5.99 -15.70 0.67
N ALA A 304 6.02 -16.97 1.04
CA ALA A 304 5.37 -18.06 0.29
C ALA A 304 3.84 -17.99 0.41
N ASP A 305 3.30 -17.67 1.59
CA ASP A 305 1.87 -17.44 1.80
C ASP A 305 1.33 -16.30 0.90
N GLU A 306 2.17 -15.30 0.59
CA GLU A 306 1.85 -14.19 -0.31
C GLU A 306 2.27 -14.46 -1.78
N ARG A 307 2.63 -15.71 -2.12
CA ARG A 307 3.06 -16.17 -3.46
C ARG A 307 4.33 -15.49 -4.00
N VAL A 308 5.14 -14.88 -3.13
CA VAL A 308 6.47 -14.40 -3.49
C VAL A 308 7.42 -15.57 -3.69
N PHE A 309 7.45 -16.53 -2.75
CA PHE A 309 8.14 -17.79 -2.90
C PHE A 309 7.16 -18.92 -3.29
N PRO A 310 7.67 -20.07 -3.78
CA PRO A 310 6.84 -21.23 -4.08
C PRO A 310 6.02 -21.68 -2.86
N GLU A 311 4.75 -22.00 -3.07
CA GLU A 311 3.78 -22.34 -2.00
C GLU A 311 4.22 -23.52 -1.13
N TRP A 312 5.04 -24.43 -1.67
CA TRP A 312 5.55 -25.58 -0.91
C TRP A 312 6.46 -25.18 0.26
N LEU A 313 7.11 -23.99 0.20
CA LEU A 313 7.92 -23.44 1.31
C LEU A 313 7.05 -22.89 2.44
N GLY A 314 5.83 -22.45 2.16
CA GLY A 314 4.88 -21.95 3.15
C GLY A 314 4.13 -23.04 3.92
N ARG A 315 4.17 -24.31 3.42
CA ARG A 315 3.46 -25.42 4.06
C ARG A 315 3.97 -25.67 5.48
N ARG A 316 3.06 -25.61 6.44
CA ARG A 316 3.34 -25.82 7.86
C ARG A 316 3.10 -27.26 8.23
N ASP A 317 3.88 -27.77 9.17
CA ASP A 317 3.68 -29.12 9.77
C ASP A 317 2.58 -29.10 10.83
N GLY A 318 2.31 -30.27 11.43
CA GLY A 318 1.34 -30.41 12.52
C GLY A 318 1.65 -29.56 13.77
N ASN A 319 2.88 -29.05 13.91
CA ASN A 319 3.31 -28.14 14.97
C ASN A 319 3.22 -26.66 14.56
N GLY A 320 2.80 -26.37 13.33
CA GLY A 320 2.70 -25.02 12.79
C GLY A 320 4.01 -24.42 12.25
N GLU A 321 5.08 -25.22 12.13
CA GLU A 321 6.40 -24.74 11.67
C GLU A 321 6.63 -25.03 10.18
N PRO A 322 7.27 -24.09 9.43
CA PRO A 322 7.56 -24.25 8.00
C PRO A 322 8.83 -25.09 7.79
N ARG A 323 8.81 -26.39 8.10
CA ARG A 323 9.99 -27.28 8.03
C ARG A 323 10.72 -27.22 6.69
N ARG A 324 9.96 -27.10 5.59
CA ARG A 324 10.56 -27.05 4.25
C ARG A 324 11.39 -25.79 4.05
N ALA A 325 10.93 -24.65 4.58
CA ALA A 325 11.69 -23.40 4.57
C ALA A 325 12.96 -23.51 5.46
N ILE A 326 12.88 -24.16 6.62
CA ILE A 326 14.04 -24.39 7.51
C ILE A 326 15.13 -25.18 6.76
N PHE A 327 14.80 -26.34 6.16
CA PHE A 327 15.79 -27.16 5.43
C PHE A 327 16.26 -26.51 4.13
N PHE A 328 15.43 -25.73 3.45
CA PHE A 328 15.84 -24.94 2.28
C PHE A 328 16.89 -23.92 2.65
N LEU A 329 16.67 -23.15 3.72
CA LEU A 329 17.63 -22.18 4.24
C LEU A 329 18.92 -22.84 4.75
N ALA A 330 18.80 -23.96 5.46
CA ALA A 330 19.96 -24.74 5.92
C ALA A 330 20.79 -25.25 4.74
N GLY A 331 20.16 -25.76 3.68
CA GLY A 331 20.84 -26.24 2.47
C GLY A 331 21.64 -25.13 1.78
N ILE A 332 21.05 -23.95 1.59
CA ILE A 332 21.76 -22.78 1.04
C ILE A 332 22.90 -22.36 1.96
N SER A 333 22.65 -22.34 3.27
CA SER A 333 23.64 -21.91 4.27
C SER A 333 24.84 -22.84 4.35
N CYS A 334 24.70 -24.11 4.03
CA CYS A 334 25.81 -25.08 3.97
C CYS A 334 26.84 -24.83 2.85
N LEU A 335 26.55 -23.93 1.90
CA LEU A 335 27.50 -23.54 0.86
C LEU A 335 28.54 -22.53 1.36
N ILE A 336 28.20 -21.72 2.37
CA ILE A 336 29.05 -20.61 2.84
C ILE A 336 30.29 -21.06 3.61
N PRO A 337 30.29 -22.13 4.41
CA PRO A 337 31.50 -22.67 5.04
C PRO A 337 32.66 -22.95 4.07
N LEU A 338 32.34 -23.20 2.79
CA LEU A 338 33.36 -23.33 1.72
C LEU A 338 34.20 -22.04 1.53
N LEU A 339 33.70 -20.87 1.92
CA LEU A 339 34.42 -19.60 1.85
C LEU A 339 35.29 -19.35 3.11
N GLY A 340 35.15 -20.16 4.15
CA GLY A 340 35.91 -20.10 5.39
C GLY A 340 35.67 -18.81 6.20
N ARG A 341 36.63 -18.48 7.04
CA ARG A 341 36.56 -17.33 7.97
C ARG A 341 36.56 -15.98 7.27
N THR A 342 37.20 -15.86 6.14
CA THR A 342 37.27 -14.59 5.38
C THR A 342 35.89 -14.04 5.05
N ALA A 343 34.90 -14.95 4.98
CA ALA A 343 33.50 -14.61 4.77
C ALA A 343 32.90 -13.78 5.92
N ILE A 344 33.42 -13.85 7.16
CA ILE A 344 32.77 -13.19 8.32
C ILE A 344 32.75 -11.68 8.14
N GLY A 345 33.81 -11.05 7.64
CA GLY A 345 33.85 -9.59 7.46
C GLY A 345 32.75 -9.08 6.54
N PHE A 346 32.70 -9.63 5.34
CA PHE A 346 31.70 -9.19 4.34
C PHE A 346 30.27 -9.67 4.65
N ILE A 347 30.10 -10.75 5.41
CA ILE A 347 28.80 -11.19 5.90
C ILE A 347 28.22 -10.17 6.88
N VAL A 348 29.02 -9.62 7.80
CA VAL A 348 28.61 -8.56 8.74
C VAL A 348 28.12 -7.32 8.01
N ASP A 349 28.87 -6.90 6.99
CA ASP A 349 28.52 -5.74 6.17
C ASP A 349 27.16 -5.92 5.48
N VAL A 350 26.99 -7.05 4.83
CA VAL A 350 25.77 -7.40 4.09
C VAL A 350 24.56 -7.49 5.02
N ALA A 351 24.73 -8.10 6.21
CA ALA A 351 23.70 -8.18 7.23
C ALA A 351 23.25 -6.79 7.70
N THR A 352 24.21 -5.88 7.91
CA THR A 352 23.95 -4.49 8.33
C THR A 352 23.08 -3.76 7.30
N VAL A 353 23.43 -3.84 6.02
CA VAL A 353 22.69 -3.16 4.93
C VAL A 353 21.23 -3.61 4.89
N GLY A 354 20.97 -4.92 4.89
CA GLY A 354 19.60 -5.43 4.80
C GLY A 354 18.76 -5.11 6.04
N THR A 355 19.38 -5.14 7.22
CA THR A 355 18.70 -4.78 8.47
C THR A 355 18.33 -3.30 8.51
N VAL A 356 19.21 -2.41 8.07
CA VAL A 356 18.94 -0.96 8.02
C VAL A 356 17.80 -0.63 7.07
N ILE A 357 17.73 -1.33 5.91
CA ILE A 357 16.59 -1.21 4.99
C ILE A 357 15.27 -1.57 5.71
N ALA A 358 15.26 -2.68 6.46
CA ALA A 358 14.07 -3.10 7.22
C ALA A 358 13.67 -2.10 8.31
N TYR A 359 14.64 -1.49 8.99
CA TYR A 359 14.41 -0.45 10.01
C TYR A 359 13.83 0.83 9.39
N ALA A 360 14.34 1.25 8.25
CA ALA A 360 13.82 2.40 7.51
C ALA A 360 12.35 2.18 7.11
N TYR A 361 12.03 1.01 6.53
CA TYR A 361 10.66 0.67 6.15
C TYR A 361 9.72 0.53 7.34
N THR A 362 10.14 -0.08 8.44
CA THR A 362 9.31 -0.20 9.65
C THR A 362 9.02 1.17 10.26
N SER A 363 10.02 2.06 10.30
CA SER A 363 9.85 3.44 10.79
C SER A 363 8.93 4.26 9.90
N ALA A 364 9.06 4.12 8.56
CA ALA A 364 8.16 4.74 7.60
C ALA A 364 6.72 4.21 7.73
N ALA A 365 6.55 2.91 7.96
CA ALA A 365 5.24 2.29 8.20
C ALA A 365 4.60 2.80 9.49
N ALA A 366 5.39 2.90 10.57
CA ALA A 366 4.95 3.47 11.85
C ALA A 366 4.54 4.95 11.70
N PHE A 367 5.32 5.76 10.98
CA PHE A 367 5.00 7.15 10.67
C PHE A 367 3.66 7.28 9.94
N ARG A 368 3.49 6.51 8.85
CA ARG A 368 2.28 6.54 8.02
C ARG A 368 1.05 6.12 8.82
N ARG A 369 1.17 5.06 9.61
CA ARG A 369 0.07 4.56 10.45
C ARG A 369 -0.26 5.53 11.59
N ALA A 370 0.75 6.05 12.28
CA ALA A 370 0.57 7.02 13.37
C ALA A 370 -0.09 8.31 12.88
N ARG A 371 0.21 8.74 11.65
CA ARG A 371 -0.44 9.87 11.01
C ARG A 371 -1.94 9.62 10.81
N ALA A 372 -2.32 8.43 10.36
CA ALA A 372 -3.72 8.03 10.19
C ALA A 372 -4.46 7.88 11.53
N ASP A 373 -3.76 7.39 12.58
CA ASP A 373 -4.32 7.19 13.92
C ASP A 373 -4.30 8.48 14.78
N GLY A 374 -3.79 9.62 14.28
CA GLY A 374 -3.64 10.88 15.04
C GLY A 374 -2.61 10.85 16.18
N ASN A 375 -1.69 9.85 16.20
CA ASN A 375 -0.71 9.66 17.28
C ASN A 375 0.57 10.48 17.05
N GLY A 376 0.63 11.68 17.64
CA GLY A 376 1.75 12.62 17.51
C GLY A 376 3.10 12.06 17.96
N PRO A 377 3.25 11.48 19.17
CA PRO A 377 4.51 10.90 19.62
C PRO A 377 5.08 9.83 18.68
N THR A 378 4.26 8.87 18.24
CA THR A 378 4.73 7.83 17.34
C THR A 378 5.01 8.34 15.92
N LYS A 379 4.32 9.40 15.48
CA LYS A 379 4.66 10.09 14.23
C LYS A 379 6.06 10.70 14.32
N ALA A 380 6.42 11.32 15.44
CA ALA A 380 7.76 11.89 15.63
C ALA A 380 8.84 10.79 15.69
N THR A 381 8.64 9.70 16.45
CA THR A 381 9.61 8.59 16.50
C THR A 381 9.73 7.85 15.17
N GLY A 382 8.64 7.73 14.41
CA GLY A 382 8.65 7.15 13.06
C GLY A 382 9.49 7.98 12.08
N ALA A 383 9.34 9.31 12.09
CA ALA A 383 10.17 10.21 11.27
C ALA A 383 11.63 10.17 11.72
N CYS A 384 11.90 10.24 13.03
CA CYS A 384 13.24 10.17 13.58
C CYS A 384 13.92 8.84 13.24
N GLY A 385 13.25 7.70 13.42
CA GLY A 385 13.79 6.38 13.09
C GLY A 385 14.08 6.21 11.60
N LEU A 386 13.25 6.79 10.73
CA LEU A 386 13.51 6.79 9.29
C LEU A 386 14.77 7.60 8.94
N LEU A 387 14.89 8.81 9.47
CA LEU A 387 16.07 9.66 9.24
C LEU A 387 17.35 9.02 9.77
N LEU A 388 17.31 8.45 10.99
CA LEU A 388 18.44 7.74 11.59
C LEU A 388 18.84 6.54 10.74
N SER A 389 17.89 5.75 10.24
CA SER A 389 18.20 4.60 9.38
C SER A 389 18.83 5.04 8.05
N ILE A 390 18.34 6.10 7.43
CA ILE A 390 18.94 6.66 6.21
C ILE A 390 20.36 7.19 6.49
N ALA A 391 20.57 7.88 7.62
CA ALA A 391 21.89 8.39 7.98
C ALA A 391 22.89 7.27 8.22
N ILE A 392 22.51 6.22 8.96
CA ILE A 392 23.36 5.04 9.18
C ILE A 392 23.68 4.34 7.86
N PHE A 393 22.67 4.17 6.99
CA PHE A 393 22.85 3.59 5.66
C PHE A 393 23.89 4.36 4.82
N ALA A 394 23.78 5.68 4.82
CA ALA A 394 24.68 6.56 4.09
C ALA A 394 26.12 6.51 4.66
N ILE A 395 26.26 6.59 5.99
CA ILE A 395 27.58 6.51 6.67
C ILE A 395 28.25 5.17 6.39
N PHE A 396 27.47 4.09 6.35
CA PHE A 396 27.99 2.74 6.20
C PHE A 396 28.40 2.42 4.75
N ILE A 397 27.60 2.86 3.77
CA ILE A 397 27.85 2.53 2.35
C ILE A 397 28.82 3.48 1.67
N VAL A 398 28.72 4.78 1.99
CA VAL A 398 29.51 5.80 1.30
C VAL A 398 30.77 6.11 2.10
N PRO A 399 31.97 5.87 1.55
CA PRO A 399 33.21 6.30 2.18
C PRO A 399 33.16 7.82 2.42
N ASN A 400 33.36 8.21 3.65
CA ASN A 400 33.24 9.61 4.06
C ASN A 400 34.41 10.05 4.97
N TYR A 401 34.53 11.35 5.17
CA TYR A 401 35.59 11.94 5.97
C TYR A 401 35.58 11.48 7.45
N PHE A 402 34.39 11.09 7.95
CA PHE A 402 34.24 10.71 9.37
C PHE A 402 34.59 9.26 9.65
N SER A 403 34.17 8.35 8.77
CA SER A 403 34.28 6.89 9.00
C SER A 403 35.30 6.18 8.10
N GLY A 404 35.81 6.84 7.06
CA GLY A 404 36.61 6.20 6.05
C GLY A 404 35.82 5.18 5.23
N THR A 405 36.44 4.09 4.84
CA THR A 405 35.77 2.94 4.21
C THR A 405 35.28 1.98 5.27
N MET A 406 33.96 1.72 5.33
CA MET A 406 33.38 0.80 6.31
C MET A 406 33.20 -0.61 5.74
N MET A 407 32.95 -0.75 4.45
CA MET A 407 32.69 -2.03 3.79
C MET A 407 33.89 -2.55 3.01
N SER A 408 34.04 -3.88 3.00
CA SER A 408 35.02 -4.55 2.17
C SER A 408 34.61 -4.60 0.70
N THR A 409 35.60 -4.79 -0.19
CA THR A 409 35.36 -4.89 -1.65
C THR A 409 34.38 -6.02 -1.99
N GLU A 410 34.46 -7.16 -1.32
CA GLU A 410 33.58 -8.31 -1.52
C GLU A 410 32.15 -8.03 -1.09
N SER A 411 31.95 -7.24 -0.03
CA SER A 411 30.63 -6.86 0.48
C SER A 411 29.83 -6.10 -0.57
N TYR A 412 30.45 -5.15 -1.25
CA TYR A 412 29.83 -4.43 -2.36
C TYR A 412 29.44 -5.37 -3.50
N LEU A 413 30.32 -6.30 -3.88
CA LEU A 413 30.06 -7.26 -4.95
C LEU A 413 28.89 -8.19 -4.60
N ILE A 414 28.82 -8.70 -3.38
CA ILE A 414 27.72 -9.56 -2.91
C ILE A 414 26.40 -8.82 -2.99
N LEU A 415 26.34 -7.54 -2.58
CA LEU A 415 25.14 -6.73 -2.65
C LEU A 415 24.69 -6.45 -4.08
N VAL A 416 25.63 -6.24 -5.01
CA VAL A 416 25.32 -6.12 -6.44
C VAL A 416 24.72 -7.41 -6.97
N LEU A 417 25.37 -8.56 -6.74
CA LEU A 417 24.89 -9.86 -7.20
C LEU A 417 23.52 -10.20 -6.58
N TRP A 418 23.32 -9.91 -5.29
CA TRP A 418 22.05 -10.12 -4.63
C TRP A 418 20.93 -9.22 -5.17
N SER A 419 21.26 -7.98 -5.50
CA SER A 419 20.32 -7.04 -6.11
C SER A 419 19.93 -7.46 -7.53
N ILE A 420 20.88 -7.95 -8.33
CA ILE A 420 20.64 -8.51 -9.66
C ILE A 420 19.76 -9.76 -9.56
N LEU A 421 20.09 -10.69 -8.65
CA LEU A 421 19.29 -11.89 -8.41
C LEU A 421 17.88 -11.52 -7.97
N GLY A 422 17.75 -10.54 -7.06
CA GLY A 422 16.46 -10.01 -6.63
C GLY A 422 15.64 -9.43 -7.76
N PHE A 423 16.28 -8.73 -8.69
CA PHE A 423 15.61 -8.20 -9.88
C PHE A 423 15.05 -9.32 -10.76
N PHE A 424 15.85 -10.33 -11.11
CA PHE A 424 15.38 -11.44 -11.95
C PHE A 424 14.31 -12.27 -11.24
N TYR A 425 14.45 -12.47 -9.94
CA TYR A 425 13.45 -13.18 -9.16
C TYR A 425 12.14 -12.38 -9.08
N TYR A 426 12.21 -11.07 -8.92
CA TYR A 426 11.03 -10.21 -8.93
C TYR A 426 10.32 -10.21 -10.30
N LEU A 427 11.06 -10.27 -11.42
CA LEU A 427 10.47 -10.50 -12.74
C LEU A 427 9.68 -11.82 -12.82
N HIS A 428 10.21 -12.87 -12.18
CA HIS A 428 9.51 -14.15 -12.10
C HIS A 428 8.21 -14.04 -11.30
N VAL A 429 8.23 -13.34 -10.16
CA VAL A 429 7.04 -13.06 -9.35
C VAL A 429 6.00 -12.28 -10.15
N LEU A 430 6.41 -11.24 -10.87
CA LEU A 430 5.51 -10.45 -11.74
C LEU A 430 4.81 -11.26 -12.83
N ARG A 431 5.52 -12.23 -13.42
CA ARG A 431 4.93 -13.09 -14.48
C ARG A 431 3.86 -14.05 -13.95
N ARG A 432 3.88 -14.34 -12.64
CA ARG A 432 2.95 -15.25 -11.95
C ARG A 432 1.88 -14.53 -11.13
N ASP A 433 1.87 -13.21 -11.12
CA ASP A 433 0.93 -12.41 -10.33
C ASP A 433 -0.38 -12.18 -11.07
N ASP A 434 -1.26 -13.17 -11.04
CA ASP A 434 -2.61 -13.10 -11.62
C ASP A 434 -3.50 -12.02 -10.93
N LEU A 435 -3.20 -11.69 -9.68
CA LEU A 435 -3.95 -10.73 -8.86
C LEU A 435 -3.47 -9.28 -9.02
N GLN A 436 -2.48 -9.04 -9.87
CA GLN A 436 -1.89 -7.72 -10.13
C GLN A 436 -1.49 -6.94 -8.86
N ARG A 437 -0.98 -7.63 -7.85
CA ARG A 437 -0.54 -7.05 -6.56
C ARG A 437 0.84 -6.42 -6.65
N TYR A 438 1.66 -6.86 -7.61
CA TYR A 438 3.04 -6.44 -7.84
C TYR A 438 3.18 -5.57 -9.09
N GLY A 439 4.30 -4.87 -9.21
CA GLY A 439 4.60 -4.02 -10.37
C GLY A 439 3.84 -2.69 -10.41
N ARG A 440 3.29 -2.24 -9.28
CA ARG A 440 2.57 -0.96 -9.17
C ARG A 440 3.49 0.21 -8.80
N SER A 441 4.63 -0.07 -8.17
CA SER A 441 5.56 0.94 -7.69
C SER A 441 6.84 0.98 -8.53
N LEU A 442 7.06 2.07 -9.24
CA LEU A 442 8.34 2.34 -9.92
C LEU A 442 9.48 2.59 -8.93
N VAL A 443 9.17 3.05 -7.70
CA VAL A 443 10.17 3.40 -6.69
C VAL A 443 11.05 2.22 -6.33
N VAL A 444 10.51 1.01 -6.21
CA VAL A 444 11.28 -0.21 -5.89
C VAL A 444 12.26 -0.56 -7.01
N TRP A 445 11.85 -0.40 -8.26
CA TRP A 445 12.70 -0.64 -9.42
C TRP A 445 13.85 0.35 -9.49
N ILE A 446 13.54 1.63 -9.28
CA ILE A 446 14.55 2.68 -9.23
C ILE A 446 15.53 2.41 -8.07
N ALA A 447 15.03 2.03 -6.90
CA ALA A 447 15.88 1.72 -5.74
C ALA A 447 16.83 0.55 -6.02
N LEU A 448 16.37 -0.53 -6.65
CA LEU A 448 17.22 -1.66 -7.04
C LEU A 448 18.31 -1.23 -8.05
N ILE A 449 17.95 -0.47 -9.06
CA ILE A 449 18.91 0.01 -10.08
C ILE A 449 19.93 0.94 -9.44
N VAL A 450 19.49 1.90 -8.63
CA VAL A 450 20.38 2.82 -7.92
C VAL A 450 21.31 2.05 -6.99
N LEU A 451 20.80 1.05 -6.28
CA LEU A 451 21.62 0.22 -5.41
C LEU A 451 22.70 -0.54 -6.20
N ILE A 452 22.36 -1.15 -7.33
CA ILE A 452 23.32 -1.82 -8.21
C ILE A 452 24.40 -0.84 -8.70
N LEU A 453 24.01 0.35 -9.18
CA LEU A 453 24.93 1.35 -9.68
C LEU A 453 25.85 1.88 -8.58
N VAL A 454 25.29 2.25 -7.42
CA VAL A 454 26.08 2.78 -6.31
C VAL A 454 27.04 1.72 -5.77
N MET A 455 26.56 0.48 -5.55
CA MET A 455 27.41 -0.60 -5.05
C MET A 455 28.50 -0.98 -6.06
N SER A 456 28.20 -1.04 -7.35
CA SER A 456 29.18 -1.31 -8.39
C SER A 456 30.26 -0.23 -8.46
N HIS A 457 29.89 1.04 -8.33
CA HIS A 457 30.84 2.15 -8.28
C HIS A 457 31.72 2.11 -7.02
N MET A 458 31.10 1.85 -5.88
CA MET A 458 31.84 1.73 -4.60
C MET A 458 32.77 0.52 -4.58
N TRP A 459 32.36 -0.61 -5.17
CA TRP A 459 33.20 -1.79 -5.37
C TRP A 459 34.48 -1.45 -6.13
N MET A 460 34.37 -0.75 -7.25
CA MET A 460 35.56 -0.36 -8.04
C MET A 460 36.46 0.60 -7.25
N ARG A 461 35.86 1.63 -6.64
CA ARG A 461 36.62 2.61 -5.83
C ARG A 461 37.38 1.95 -4.68
N GLN A 462 36.75 1.02 -3.98
CA GLN A 462 37.35 0.29 -2.88
C GLN A 462 38.50 -0.62 -3.38
N GLY A 463 38.27 -1.35 -4.48
CA GLY A 463 39.30 -2.19 -5.09
C GLY A 463 40.53 -1.40 -5.55
N MET A 464 40.35 -0.20 -6.08
CA MET A 464 41.46 0.72 -6.41
C MET A 464 42.21 1.14 -5.15
N HIS A 465 41.53 1.52 -4.10
CA HIS A 465 42.10 1.94 -2.83
C HIS A 465 42.96 0.82 -2.22
N GLU A 466 42.43 -0.39 -2.17
CA GLU A 466 43.18 -1.56 -1.67
C GLU A 466 44.40 -1.91 -2.56
N ALA A 467 44.30 -1.74 -3.87
CA ALA A 467 45.43 -1.95 -4.79
C ALA A 467 46.53 -0.92 -4.55
N MET A 468 46.13 0.36 -4.40
CA MET A 468 47.12 1.42 -4.07
C MET A 468 47.79 1.18 -2.72
N THR A 469 47.03 0.87 -1.67
CA THR A 469 47.61 0.60 -0.34
C THR A 469 48.57 -0.56 -0.38
N ARG A 470 48.24 -1.65 -1.05
CA ARG A 470 49.12 -2.79 -1.24
C ARG A 470 50.41 -2.42 -1.98
N ALA A 471 50.33 -1.58 -3.00
CA ALA A 471 51.49 -1.10 -3.74
C ALA A 471 52.40 -0.25 -2.84
N PHE A 472 51.85 0.70 -2.07
CA PHE A 472 52.60 1.51 -1.12
C PHE A 472 53.25 0.68 -0.02
N ASP A 473 52.53 -0.27 0.57
CA ASP A 473 53.11 -1.18 1.60
C ASP A 473 54.21 -2.08 1.04
N SER A 474 54.09 -2.49 -0.22
CA SER A 474 55.12 -3.26 -0.91
C SER A 474 56.38 -2.43 -1.17
N ILE A 475 56.20 -1.19 -1.63
CA ILE A 475 57.26 -0.23 -1.85
C ILE A 475 58.00 0.09 -0.54
N GLY A 476 57.27 0.33 0.57
CA GLY A 476 57.84 0.58 1.88
C GLY A 476 58.69 -0.61 2.39
N ARG A 477 58.12 -1.83 2.33
CA ARG A 477 58.91 -3.06 2.71
C ARG A 477 60.10 -3.33 1.84
N PHE A 478 60.03 -3.02 0.55
CA PHE A 478 61.13 -3.17 -0.36
C PHE A 478 62.25 -2.15 -0.05
N GLN A 479 61.90 -0.90 0.26
CA GLN A 479 62.80 0.16 0.67
C GLN A 479 63.60 -0.27 1.92
N ASP A 480 62.92 -0.85 2.92
CA ASP A 480 63.58 -1.35 4.12
C ASP A 480 64.52 -2.54 3.85
N SER A 481 64.21 -3.37 2.83
CA SER A 481 64.99 -4.57 2.48
C SER A 481 66.24 -4.27 1.65
N VAL A 482 66.32 -3.10 1.01
CA VAL A 482 67.40 -2.71 0.08
C VAL A 482 68.32 -1.64 0.70
N SER A 483 68.07 -1.21 1.92
CA SER A 483 68.82 -0.16 2.62
C SER A 483 70.33 -0.46 2.73
N ASP A 484 70.76 -1.73 2.71
CA ASP A 484 72.13 -2.18 2.92
C ASP A 484 72.86 -2.58 1.60
N VAL A 485 72.25 -2.29 0.41
CA VAL A 485 72.85 -2.68 -0.90
C VAL A 485 73.57 -1.50 -1.55
N ASP A 486 74.53 -1.78 -2.43
CA ASP A 486 75.36 -0.79 -3.14
C ASP A 486 74.47 0.13 -4.03
N ALA A 487 74.67 1.45 -4.03
CA ALA A 487 73.76 2.46 -4.59
C ALA A 487 73.37 2.21 -6.06
N ALA A 488 74.32 1.71 -6.89
CA ALA A 488 74.08 1.44 -8.31
C ALA A 488 73.12 0.22 -8.52
N ALA A 489 73.30 -0.83 -7.72
CA ALA A 489 72.43 -2.01 -7.74
C ALA A 489 71.08 -1.70 -7.13
N GLN A 490 71.06 -0.80 -6.12
CA GLN A 490 69.82 -0.31 -5.49
C GLN A 490 68.89 0.37 -6.46
N ASP A 491 69.42 1.28 -7.35
CA ASP A 491 68.61 2.00 -8.35
C ASP A 491 68.00 1.05 -9.40
N GLU A 492 68.75 0.04 -9.87
CA GLU A 492 68.23 -0.94 -10.83
C GLU A 492 67.15 -1.83 -10.21
N MET A 493 67.37 -2.33 -9.00
CA MET A 493 66.38 -3.13 -8.25
C MET A 493 65.15 -2.32 -7.91
N TRP A 494 65.30 -1.03 -7.55
CA TRP A 494 64.20 -0.11 -7.29
C TRP A 494 63.30 0.12 -8.49
N ASN A 495 63.90 0.46 -9.64
CA ASN A 495 63.18 0.69 -10.89
C ASN A 495 62.42 -0.58 -11.34
N ALA A 496 63.05 -1.76 -11.26
CA ALA A 496 62.46 -3.03 -11.60
C ALA A 496 61.25 -3.37 -10.66
N HIS A 497 61.37 -3.08 -9.35
CA HIS A 497 60.29 -3.28 -8.40
C HIS A 497 59.13 -2.32 -8.64
N LEU A 498 59.44 -1.05 -8.90
CA LEU A 498 58.45 -0.01 -9.21
C LEU A 498 57.67 -0.32 -10.49
N ASP A 499 58.36 -0.73 -11.55
CA ASP A 499 57.76 -1.15 -12.81
C ASP A 499 56.87 -2.38 -12.63
N GLY A 500 57.29 -3.34 -11.81
CA GLY A 500 56.50 -4.50 -11.41
C GLY A 500 55.21 -4.11 -10.69
N GLN A 501 55.28 -3.21 -9.71
CA GLN A 501 54.11 -2.72 -8.96
C GLN A 501 53.16 -1.91 -9.86
N LEU A 502 53.68 -1.07 -10.77
CA LEU A 502 52.90 -0.33 -11.74
C LEU A 502 52.17 -1.26 -12.71
N ALA A 503 52.86 -2.31 -13.18
CA ALA A 503 52.26 -3.31 -14.07
C ALA A 503 51.11 -4.09 -13.38
N ASP A 504 51.30 -4.50 -12.11
CA ASP A 504 50.29 -5.20 -11.32
C ASP A 504 49.10 -4.28 -11.00
N MET A 505 49.35 -3.02 -10.66
CA MET A 505 48.32 -2.03 -10.43
C MET A 505 47.51 -1.78 -11.71
N ASN A 506 48.20 -1.62 -12.87
CA ASN A 506 47.53 -1.44 -14.16
C ASN A 506 46.69 -2.67 -14.56
N ARG A 507 47.21 -3.89 -14.33
CA ARG A 507 46.46 -5.13 -14.54
C ARG A 507 45.21 -5.19 -13.70
N SER A 508 45.29 -4.84 -12.41
CA SER A 508 44.18 -4.79 -11.47
C SER A 508 43.12 -3.75 -11.89
N LEU A 509 43.55 -2.57 -12.35
CA LEU A 509 42.67 -1.52 -12.88
C LEU A 509 41.88 -1.97 -14.12
N VAL A 510 42.61 -2.60 -15.10
CA VAL A 510 41.97 -3.11 -16.30
C VAL A 510 40.94 -4.21 -15.98
N GLN A 511 41.29 -5.15 -15.11
CA GLN A 511 40.36 -6.20 -14.68
C GLN A 511 39.13 -5.64 -13.98
N SER A 512 39.33 -4.71 -13.04
CA SER A 512 38.22 -4.05 -12.33
C SER A 512 37.36 -3.24 -13.29
N GLY A 513 37.95 -2.54 -14.25
CA GLY A 513 37.25 -1.80 -15.29
C GLY A 513 36.41 -2.68 -16.20
N LEU A 514 36.91 -3.86 -16.60
CA LEU A 514 36.14 -4.83 -17.40
C LEU A 514 34.93 -5.39 -16.64
N VAL A 515 35.11 -5.72 -15.37
CA VAL A 515 34.00 -6.20 -14.53
C VAL A 515 32.96 -5.10 -14.37
N GLN A 516 33.38 -3.85 -14.13
CA GLN A 516 32.44 -2.72 -14.03
C GLN A 516 31.70 -2.46 -15.33
N ALA A 517 32.39 -2.52 -16.46
CA ALA A 517 31.74 -2.40 -17.77
C ALA A 517 30.70 -3.50 -17.98
N GLY A 518 31.00 -4.74 -17.59
CA GLY A 518 30.05 -5.86 -17.60
C GLY A 518 28.82 -5.58 -16.73
N LEU A 519 29.02 -5.10 -15.49
CA LEU A 519 27.94 -4.73 -14.57
C LEU A 519 27.07 -3.57 -15.10
N MET A 520 27.70 -2.58 -15.75
CA MET A 520 26.96 -1.49 -16.44
C MET A 520 26.11 -2.02 -17.58
N ILE A 521 26.62 -2.92 -18.40
CA ILE A 521 25.85 -3.56 -19.49
C ILE A 521 24.65 -4.32 -18.91
N VAL A 522 24.86 -5.11 -17.85
CA VAL A 522 23.76 -5.81 -17.15
C VAL A 522 22.73 -4.82 -16.62
N THR A 523 23.16 -3.71 -16.01
CA THR A 523 22.26 -2.69 -15.48
C THR A 523 21.45 -2.01 -16.59
N LEU A 524 22.08 -1.70 -17.74
CA LEU A 524 21.39 -1.17 -18.91
C LEU A 524 20.38 -2.18 -19.49
N ALA A 525 20.73 -3.47 -19.54
CA ALA A 525 19.82 -4.53 -19.96
C ALA A 525 18.62 -4.66 -19.00
N ILE A 526 18.86 -4.54 -17.71
CA ILE A 526 17.82 -4.50 -16.67
C ILE A 526 16.89 -3.29 -16.90
N MET A 527 17.45 -2.11 -17.11
CA MET A 527 16.69 -0.87 -17.35
C MET A 527 15.88 -0.95 -18.65
N PHE A 528 16.44 -1.48 -19.74
CA PHE A 528 15.73 -1.69 -20.99
C PHE A 528 14.58 -2.70 -20.84
N THR A 529 14.83 -3.79 -20.13
CA THR A 529 13.81 -4.80 -19.83
C THR A 529 12.64 -4.20 -19.04
N LEU A 530 12.94 -3.41 -18.02
CA LEU A 530 11.94 -2.69 -17.22
C LEU A 530 11.13 -1.73 -18.10
N PHE A 531 11.81 -0.91 -18.90
CA PHE A 531 11.14 0.02 -19.82
C PHE A 531 10.18 -0.70 -20.77
N THR A 532 10.59 -1.83 -21.35
CA THR A 532 9.72 -2.62 -22.23
C THR A 532 8.52 -3.21 -21.51
N ILE A 533 8.66 -3.65 -20.24
CA ILE A 533 7.56 -4.18 -19.43
C ILE A 533 6.55 -3.07 -19.09
N VAL A 534 7.03 -1.92 -18.61
CA VAL A 534 6.18 -0.78 -18.29
C VAL A 534 5.40 -0.31 -19.54
N ARG A 535 6.08 -0.14 -20.66
CA ARG A 535 5.46 0.22 -21.94
C ARG A 535 4.42 -0.79 -22.42
N ARG A 536 4.71 -2.09 -22.30
CA ARG A 536 3.74 -3.14 -22.66
C ARG A 536 2.51 -3.09 -21.76
N ARG A 537 2.69 -2.84 -20.47
CA ARG A 537 1.59 -2.74 -19.49
C ARG A 537 0.71 -1.51 -19.75
N GLU A 538 1.33 -0.34 -20.00
CA GLU A 538 0.59 0.88 -20.37
C GLU A 538 -0.26 0.65 -21.62
N ARG A 539 0.35 0.13 -22.71
CA ARG A 539 -0.35 -0.19 -23.94
C ARG A 539 -1.49 -1.19 -23.75
N ARG A 540 -1.31 -2.17 -22.86
CA ARG A 540 -2.36 -3.12 -22.54
C ARG A 540 -3.53 -2.45 -21.82
N LEU A 541 -3.26 -1.62 -20.81
CA LEU A 541 -4.26 -0.86 -20.09
C LEU A 541 -5.01 0.13 -21.00
N GLU A 542 -4.29 0.79 -21.89
CA GLU A 542 -4.91 1.67 -22.90
C GLU A 542 -5.82 0.90 -23.86
N ARG A 543 -5.37 -0.27 -24.33
CA ARG A 543 -6.20 -1.15 -25.18
C ARG A 543 -7.44 -1.66 -24.47
N GLU A 544 -7.31 -2.09 -23.20
CA GLU A 544 -8.43 -2.54 -22.39
C GLU A 544 -9.43 -1.39 -22.16
N LYS A 545 -8.96 -0.17 -21.86
CA LYS A 545 -9.81 1.02 -21.76
C LYS A 545 -10.48 1.38 -23.08
N ALA A 546 -9.73 1.34 -24.20
CA ALA A 546 -10.25 1.63 -25.53
C ALA A 546 -11.29 0.58 -25.96
N ALA A 547 -11.04 -0.72 -25.70
CA ALA A 547 -11.98 -1.79 -25.99
C ALA A 547 -13.26 -1.67 -25.14
N ALA A 548 -13.14 -1.36 -23.85
CA ALA A 548 -14.29 -1.11 -22.98
C ALA A 548 -15.12 0.09 -23.48
N LYS A 549 -14.44 1.17 -23.87
CA LYS A 549 -15.09 2.37 -24.44
C LYS A 549 -15.80 2.08 -25.77
N SER A 550 -15.18 1.30 -26.64
CA SER A 550 -15.79 0.91 -27.93
C SER A 550 -17.00 0.00 -27.73
N TYR A 551 -16.88 -0.98 -26.83
CA TYR A 551 -18.01 -1.85 -26.46
C TYR A 551 -19.17 -1.03 -25.87
N PHE A 552 -18.89 -0.05 -25.01
CA PHE A 552 -19.84 0.90 -24.48
C PHE A 552 -20.64 1.59 -25.59
N PHE A 553 -19.97 2.28 -26.53
CA PHE A 553 -20.65 2.99 -27.60
C PHE A 553 -21.48 2.07 -28.50
N SER A 554 -20.99 0.86 -28.75
CA SER A 554 -21.73 -0.13 -29.54
C SER A 554 -23.03 -0.56 -28.86
N THR A 555 -22.99 -0.84 -27.56
CA THR A 555 -24.15 -1.27 -26.77
C THR A 555 -25.17 -0.16 -26.62
N VAL A 556 -24.75 1.05 -26.24
CA VAL A 556 -25.62 2.22 -26.14
C VAL A 556 -26.30 2.53 -27.48
N SER A 557 -25.57 2.48 -28.60
CA SER A 557 -26.11 2.73 -29.94
C SER A 557 -27.17 1.70 -30.33
N HIS A 558 -26.96 0.43 -29.97
CA HIS A 558 -27.95 -0.63 -30.20
C HIS A 558 -29.23 -0.39 -29.38
N ASP A 559 -29.07 -0.09 -28.08
CA ASP A 559 -30.19 0.07 -27.15
C ASP A 559 -31.03 1.35 -27.41
N ILE A 560 -30.40 2.39 -27.95
CA ILE A 560 -31.09 3.59 -28.47
C ILE A 560 -31.86 3.28 -29.76
N ARG A 561 -31.26 2.48 -30.66
CA ARG A 561 -31.88 2.20 -31.99
C ARG A 561 -33.17 1.39 -31.87
N THR A 562 -33.23 0.45 -30.90
CA THR A 562 -34.42 -0.43 -30.76
C THR A 562 -35.70 0.33 -30.47
N PRO A 563 -35.81 1.17 -29.40
CA PRO A 563 -37.03 1.96 -29.16
C PRO A 563 -37.25 3.02 -30.23
N LEU A 564 -36.20 3.59 -30.81
CA LEU A 564 -36.34 4.55 -31.91
C LEU A 564 -36.97 3.92 -33.16
N ASN A 565 -36.52 2.72 -33.54
CA ASN A 565 -37.12 1.98 -34.66
C ASN A 565 -38.59 1.62 -34.40
N ALA A 566 -38.94 1.28 -33.15
CA ALA A 566 -40.35 1.06 -32.76
C ALA A 566 -41.19 2.33 -32.91
N ILE A 567 -40.68 3.49 -32.44
CA ILE A 567 -41.37 4.78 -32.62
C ILE A 567 -41.58 5.08 -34.12
N ILE A 568 -40.54 4.94 -34.93
CA ILE A 568 -40.60 5.21 -36.37
C ILE A 568 -41.54 4.23 -37.05
N GLY A 569 -41.47 2.94 -36.73
CA GLY A 569 -42.29 1.90 -37.32
C GLY A 569 -43.80 2.10 -37.04
N TYR A 570 -44.17 2.26 -35.77
CA TYR A 570 -45.55 2.50 -35.39
C TYR A 570 -46.07 3.88 -35.90
N SER A 571 -45.23 4.89 -35.93
CA SER A 571 -45.61 6.18 -36.55
C SER A 571 -45.86 6.06 -38.05
N ALA A 572 -45.06 5.22 -38.75
CA ALA A 572 -45.31 4.95 -40.19
C ALA A 572 -46.62 4.16 -40.42
N MET A 573 -46.92 3.19 -39.54
CA MET A 573 -48.18 2.43 -39.58
C MET A 573 -49.37 3.36 -39.36
N LEU A 574 -49.33 4.26 -38.38
CA LEU A 574 -50.34 5.27 -38.12
C LEU A 574 -50.54 6.21 -39.33
N LYS A 575 -49.48 6.53 -40.07
CA LYS A 575 -49.51 7.38 -41.26
C LYS A 575 -50.16 6.69 -42.49
N THR A 576 -49.97 5.39 -42.64
CA THR A 576 -50.56 4.59 -43.76
C THR A 576 -51.99 4.22 -43.51
N GLY A 577 -52.57 4.42 -42.33
CA GLY A 577 -53.87 4.03 -41.86
C GLY A 577 -53.90 2.66 -41.20
N LEU A 578 -54.63 2.50 -40.14
CA LEU A 578 -54.91 1.25 -39.44
C LEU A 578 -56.39 0.96 -39.48
N ASP A 579 -56.74 -0.31 -39.61
CA ASP A 579 -58.15 -0.68 -39.94
C ASP A 579 -59.03 -0.66 -38.68
N THR A 580 -58.45 -0.79 -37.46
CA THR A 580 -59.22 -0.85 -36.21
C THR A 580 -58.80 0.22 -35.20
N LYS A 581 -59.74 0.60 -34.31
CA LYS A 581 -59.45 1.53 -33.22
C LYS A 581 -58.51 0.97 -32.20
N GLU A 582 -58.58 -0.35 -31.99
CA GLU A 582 -57.64 -1.08 -31.10
C GLU A 582 -56.21 -1.05 -31.60
N GLU A 583 -55.96 -1.23 -32.90
CA GLU A 583 -54.62 -1.12 -33.49
C GLU A 583 -54.05 0.30 -33.39
N HIS A 584 -54.92 1.34 -33.56
CA HIS A 584 -54.53 2.72 -33.35
C HIS A 584 -54.06 2.97 -31.89
N GLU A 585 -54.84 2.53 -30.89
CA GLU A 585 -54.50 2.66 -29.48
C GLU A 585 -53.21 1.90 -29.14
N GLN A 586 -53.02 0.67 -29.64
CA GLN A 586 -51.80 -0.11 -29.46
C GLN A 586 -50.55 0.55 -30.08
N ALA A 587 -50.68 1.13 -31.26
CA ALA A 587 -49.58 1.84 -31.92
C ALA A 587 -49.16 3.08 -31.14
N VAL A 588 -50.13 3.88 -30.68
CA VAL A 588 -49.89 5.07 -29.85
C VAL A 588 -49.24 4.69 -28.51
N ASP A 589 -49.73 3.66 -27.84
CA ASP A 589 -49.18 3.18 -26.59
C ASP A 589 -47.76 2.65 -26.79
N SER A 590 -47.49 1.92 -27.88
CA SER A 590 -46.15 1.42 -28.23
C SER A 590 -45.17 2.57 -28.47
N ILE A 591 -45.58 3.64 -29.14
CA ILE A 591 -44.80 4.86 -29.34
C ILE A 591 -44.49 5.52 -28.00
N LEU A 592 -45.49 5.64 -27.13
CA LEU A 592 -45.35 6.28 -25.81
C LEU A 592 -44.40 5.49 -24.89
N VAL A 593 -44.55 4.18 -24.85
CA VAL A 593 -43.68 3.27 -24.08
C VAL A 593 -42.24 3.33 -24.60
N SER A 594 -42.06 3.28 -25.92
CA SER A 594 -40.72 3.35 -26.54
C SER A 594 -40.07 4.71 -26.31
N GLY A 595 -40.82 5.81 -26.37
CA GLY A 595 -40.33 7.16 -26.07
C GLY A 595 -39.91 7.34 -24.63
N LYS A 596 -40.70 6.83 -23.66
CA LYS A 596 -40.32 6.82 -22.23
C LYS A 596 -39.07 5.98 -21.96
N THR A 597 -38.95 4.81 -22.63
CA THR A 597 -37.79 3.94 -22.52
C THR A 597 -36.53 4.62 -23.04
N LEU A 598 -36.62 5.28 -24.20
CA LEU A 598 -35.52 6.02 -24.81
C LEU A 598 -35.06 7.19 -23.92
N LEU A 599 -36.01 7.95 -23.35
CA LEU A 599 -35.71 9.06 -22.46
C LEU A 599 -35.00 8.55 -21.18
N GLY A 600 -35.48 7.43 -20.62
CA GLY A 600 -34.84 6.78 -19.49
C GLY A 600 -33.38 6.38 -19.78
N LEU A 601 -33.12 5.77 -20.94
CA LEU A 601 -31.78 5.39 -21.40
C LEU A 601 -30.85 6.60 -21.53
N ILE A 602 -31.30 7.68 -22.11
CA ILE A 602 -30.52 8.91 -22.29
C ILE A 602 -30.15 9.49 -20.92
N ASN A 603 -31.10 9.56 -20.00
CA ASN A 603 -30.87 10.06 -18.65
C ASN A 603 -29.90 9.18 -17.87
N ASP A 604 -30.00 7.85 -17.99
CA ASP A 604 -29.06 6.91 -17.37
C ASP A 604 -27.62 7.12 -17.87
N VAL A 605 -27.45 7.32 -19.18
CA VAL A 605 -26.13 7.60 -19.79
C VAL A 605 -25.56 8.94 -19.32
N LEU A 606 -26.39 9.98 -19.25
CA LEU A 606 -26.02 11.31 -18.77
C LEU A 606 -25.63 11.26 -17.27
N ASP A 607 -26.43 10.58 -16.44
CA ASP A 607 -26.16 10.40 -15.01
C ASP A 607 -24.83 9.65 -14.79
N LEU A 608 -24.57 8.56 -15.53
CA LEU A 608 -23.31 7.82 -15.45
C LEU A 608 -22.12 8.70 -15.86
N SER A 609 -22.26 9.49 -16.93
CA SER A 609 -21.20 10.41 -17.38
C SER A 609 -20.88 11.50 -16.34
N LYS A 610 -21.92 12.07 -15.69
CA LYS A 610 -21.78 13.06 -14.61
C LYS A 610 -21.11 12.44 -13.37
N LEU A 611 -21.46 11.20 -13.01
CA LEU A 611 -20.88 10.45 -11.90
C LEU A 611 -19.41 10.09 -12.14
N GLU A 612 -19.06 9.58 -13.34
CA GLU A 612 -17.67 9.22 -13.68
C GLU A 612 -16.74 10.45 -13.73
N SER A 613 -17.25 11.58 -14.20
CA SER A 613 -16.49 12.84 -14.24
C SER A 613 -16.42 13.57 -12.89
N GLY A 614 -17.08 13.05 -11.84
CA GLY A 614 -17.15 13.68 -10.52
C GLY A 614 -17.93 15.01 -10.51
N LYS A 615 -18.72 15.29 -11.55
CA LYS A 615 -19.48 16.54 -11.69
C LYS A 615 -20.89 16.44 -11.09
N MET A 616 -21.34 15.26 -10.68
CA MET A 616 -22.62 15.11 -10.02
C MET A 616 -22.55 15.67 -8.60
N LYS A 617 -23.42 16.62 -8.30
CA LYS A 617 -23.60 17.17 -6.96
C LYS A 617 -24.74 16.42 -6.26
N ILE A 618 -24.49 15.96 -5.04
CA ILE A 618 -25.54 15.44 -4.14
C ILE A 618 -26.04 16.63 -3.33
N ALA A 619 -27.34 16.86 -3.34
CA ALA A 619 -28.01 17.94 -2.62
C ALA A 619 -28.85 17.36 -1.46
N PRO A 620 -28.26 17.22 -0.24
CA PRO A 620 -29.00 16.69 0.91
C PRO A 620 -30.00 17.72 1.42
N GLU A 621 -31.26 17.32 1.53
CA GLU A 621 -32.36 18.11 2.11
C GLU A 621 -33.13 17.29 3.16
N PRO A 622 -33.87 17.94 4.09
CA PRO A 622 -34.71 17.23 5.07
C PRO A 622 -35.70 16.32 4.35
N THR A 623 -35.51 15.01 4.50
CA THR A 623 -36.28 13.99 3.76
C THR A 623 -36.97 13.02 4.70
N ASP A 624 -38.25 12.82 4.53
CA ASP A 624 -39.01 11.72 5.15
C ASP A 624 -38.74 10.44 4.34
N CYS A 625 -37.71 9.69 4.74
CA CYS A 625 -37.29 8.47 4.07
C CYS A 625 -38.40 7.38 4.11
N PRO A 626 -39.10 7.12 5.22
CA PRO A 626 -40.23 6.21 5.27
C PRO A 626 -41.30 6.51 4.21
N ARG A 627 -41.77 7.76 4.14
CA ARG A 627 -42.80 8.20 3.19
C ARG A 627 -42.33 8.02 1.74
N LEU A 628 -41.06 8.37 1.45
CA LEU A 628 -40.47 8.19 0.12
C LEU A 628 -40.41 6.71 -0.29
N ILE A 629 -39.96 5.83 0.63
CA ILE A 629 -39.80 4.39 0.35
C ILE A 629 -41.20 3.75 0.17
N HIS A 630 -42.16 4.07 1.03
CA HIS A 630 -43.53 3.60 0.90
C HIS A 630 -44.17 4.05 -0.43
N GLY A 631 -43.90 5.29 -0.89
CA GLY A 631 -44.33 5.79 -2.18
C GLY A 631 -43.82 4.96 -3.35
N VAL A 632 -42.54 4.59 -3.33
CA VAL A 632 -41.94 3.72 -4.38
C VAL A 632 -42.55 2.32 -4.35
N MET A 633 -42.66 1.71 -3.14
CA MET A 633 -43.26 0.37 -3.00
C MET A 633 -44.72 0.32 -3.45
N ASN A 634 -45.49 1.35 -3.16
CA ASN A 634 -46.91 1.45 -3.62
C ASN A 634 -46.98 1.56 -5.15
N ALA A 635 -46.07 2.30 -5.79
CA ALA A 635 -46.05 2.36 -7.26
C ALA A 635 -45.84 0.96 -7.89
N PHE A 636 -44.96 0.12 -7.30
CA PHE A 636 -44.79 -1.26 -7.77
C PHE A 636 -45.99 -2.17 -7.41
N ARG A 637 -46.70 -1.93 -6.30
CA ARG A 637 -47.95 -2.68 -5.97
C ARG A 637 -49.05 -2.46 -6.97
N ILE A 638 -49.17 -1.23 -7.52
CA ILE A 638 -50.21 -0.85 -8.49
C ILE A 638 -49.84 -1.37 -9.90
N SER A 639 -48.59 -1.13 -10.34
CA SER A 639 -48.15 -1.44 -11.70
C SER A 639 -47.68 -2.87 -11.89
N GLY A 640 -47.27 -3.58 -10.81
CA GLY A 640 -46.57 -4.87 -10.83
C GLY A 640 -47.41 -6.05 -10.36
N LYS A 641 -48.74 -6.10 -10.57
CA LYS A 641 -49.57 -7.27 -10.20
C LYS A 641 -49.20 -8.52 -10.99
N LYS A 642 -48.13 -9.19 -10.55
CA LYS A 642 -47.80 -10.57 -10.97
C LYS A 642 -48.56 -11.54 -10.02
N PRO A 643 -49.32 -12.51 -10.56
CA PRO A 643 -49.99 -13.52 -9.74
C PRO A 643 -48.92 -14.35 -8.98
N GLY A 644 -48.95 -14.34 -7.62
CA GLY A 644 -48.04 -15.10 -6.78
C GLY A 644 -46.75 -14.38 -6.35
N LEU A 645 -46.67 -13.05 -6.56
CA LEU A 645 -45.58 -12.22 -6.02
C LEU A 645 -46.10 -11.33 -4.88
N GLU A 646 -45.47 -11.44 -3.70
CA GLU A 646 -45.78 -10.62 -2.52
C GLU A 646 -44.75 -9.53 -2.32
N LEU A 647 -45.13 -8.27 -2.12
CA LEU A 647 -44.27 -7.15 -1.81
C LEU A 647 -44.39 -6.77 -0.33
N ARG A 648 -43.30 -6.97 0.42
CA ARG A 648 -43.17 -6.65 1.84
C ARG A 648 -42.32 -5.43 2.04
N CYS A 649 -42.69 -4.58 3.03
CA CYS A 649 -41.95 -3.38 3.37
C CYS A 649 -41.81 -3.29 4.89
N GLU A 650 -40.58 -3.39 5.39
CA GLU A 650 -40.23 -3.39 6.81
C GLU A 650 -39.34 -2.18 7.07
N ILE A 651 -39.88 -1.10 7.61
CA ILE A 651 -39.13 0.14 7.87
C ILE A 651 -39.13 0.38 9.37
N GLY A 652 -37.92 0.51 9.95
CA GLY A 652 -37.73 0.90 11.34
C GLY A 652 -38.17 2.33 11.63
N GLU A 653 -38.43 2.66 12.88
CA GLU A 653 -38.69 4.03 13.28
C GLU A 653 -37.44 4.89 13.04
N MET A 654 -37.57 5.89 12.17
CA MET A 654 -36.49 6.81 11.89
C MET A 654 -37.00 8.26 11.78
N PRO A 655 -36.19 9.23 12.24
CA PRO A 655 -36.48 10.64 12.09
C PRO A 655 -36.31 11.06 10.62
N ALA A 656 -36.75 12.29 10.28
CA ALA A 656 -36.33 12.89 9.02
C ALA A 656 -34.82 12.95 8.93
N LEU A 657 -34.25 12.62 7.77
CA LEU A 657 -32.81 12.50 7.53
C LEU A 657 -32.38 13.47 6.43
N MET A 658 -31.15 13.94 6.51
CA MET A 658 -30.56 14.75 5.43
C MET A 658 -30.14 13.86 4.27
N PHE A 659 -31.03 13.76 3.27
CA PHE A 659 -30.80 12.98 2.06
C PHE A 659 -31.12 13.79 0.81
N ASP A 660 -30.55 13.39 -0.32
CA ASP A 660 -31.06 13.80 -1.65
C ASP A 660 -32.23 12.87 -2.02
N PRO A 661 -33.48 13.36 -1.96
CA PRO A 661 -34.65 12.50 -2.12
C PRO A 661 -34.81 11.93 -3.54
N GLN A 662 -34.33 12.65 -4.55
CA GLN A 662 -34.35 12.16 -5.93
C GLN A 662 -33.39 11.00 -6.11
N ARG A 663 -32.16 11.10 -5.57
CA ARG A 663 -31.15 10.04 -5.66
C ARG A 663 -31.51 8.85 -4.80
N LEU A 664 -32.04 9.07 -3.60
CA LEU A 664 -32.56 7.98 -2.77
C LEU A 664 -33.71 7.24 -3.49
N ARG A 665 -34.65 7.97 -4.05
CA ARG A 665 -35.75 7.41 -4.86
C ARG A 665 -35.21 6.58 -6.04
N GLN A 666 -34.20 7.06 -6.74
CA GLN A 666 -33.57 6.38 -7.87
C GLN A 666 -32.91 5.05 -7.42
N ILE A 667 -32.20 5.03 -6.27
CA ILE A 667 -31.62 3.82 -5.72
C ILE A 667 -32.71 2.80 -5.38
N VAL A 668 -33.73 3.22 -4.61
CA VAL A 668 -34.81 2.33 -4.18
C VAL A 668 -35.57 1.77 -5.40
N PHE A 669 -35.92 2.63 -6.36
CA PHE A 669 -36.64 2.24 -7.58
C PHE A 669 -35.85 1.20 -8.40
N ASN A 670 -34.52 1.40 -8.59
CA ASN A 670 -33.69 0.49 -9.34
C ASN A 670 -33.54 -0.87 -8.64
N LEU A 671 -33.36 -0.89 -7.31
CA LEU A 671 -33.18 -2.13 -6.55
C LEU A 671 -34.49 -2.94 -6.50
N VAL A 672 -35.62 -2.28 -6.16
CA VAL A 672 -36.95 -2.92 -6.13
C VAL A 672 -37.38 -3.36 -7.52
N GLY A 673 -37.14 -2.53 -8.53
CA GLY A 673 -37.48 -2.85 -9.94
C GLY A 673 -36.76 -4.11 -10.42
N ASN A 674 -35.45 -4.26 -10.08
CA ASN A 674 -34.72 -5.47 -10.41
C ASN A 674 -35.28 -6.68 -9.65
N ALA A 675 -35.54 -6.56 -8.35
CA ALA A 675 -36.11 -7.63 -7.54
C ALA A 675 -37.45 -8.13 -8.09
N VAL A 676 -38.39 -7.20 -8.41
CA VAL A 676 -39.69 -7.54 -9.02
C VAL A 676 -39.56 -8.13 -10.42
N LYS A 677 -38.57 -7.66 -11.20
CA LYS A 677 -38.30 -8.17 -12.56
C LYS A 677 -37.83 -9.63 -12.53
N PHE A 678 -36.92 -9.97 -11.64
CA PHE A 678 -36.26 -11.29 -11.61
C PHE A 678 -36.94 -12.29 -10.67
N THR A 679 -38.03 -11.90 -9.98
CA THR A 679 -38.87 -12.80 -9.18
C THR A 679 -40.19 -13.06 -9.91
N GLU A 680 -40.42 -14.32 -10.29
CA GLU A 680 -41.67 -14.73 -10.93
C GLU A 680 -42.75 -15.05 -9.89
N LYS A 681 -42.39 -15.79 -8.84
CA LYS A 681 -43.24 -16.18 -7.73
C LYS A 681 -42.45 -16.09 -6.42
N GLY A 682 -43.12 -15.78 -5.31
CA GLY A 682 -42.47 -15.67 -4.00
C GLY A 682 -42.66 -14.26 -3.42
N HIS A 683 -41.59 -13.69 -2.85
CA HIS A 683 -41.68 -12.37 -2.25
C HIS A 683 -40.46 -11.51 -2.52
N VAL A 684 -40.68 -10.20 -2.48
CA VAL A 684 -39.65 -9.17 -2.43
C VAL A 684 -39.83 -8.40 -1.14
N THR A 685 -38.78 -8.35 -0.29
CA THR A 685 -38.82 -7.64 1.00
C THR A 685 -37.83 -6.49 0.98
N LEU A 686 -38.31 -5.28 1.19
CA LEU A 686 -37.48 -4.11 1.44
C LEU A 686 -37.39 -3.86 2.93
N ARG A 687 -36.18 -3.73 3.48
CA ARG A 687 -35.92 -3.29 4.86
C ARG A 687 -35.11 -2.01 4.84
N ALA A 688 -35.50 -1.06 5.68
CA ALA A 688 -34.74 0.16 5.92
C ALA A 688 -34.69 0.49 7.39
N ASP A 689 -33.51 0.89 7.87
CA ASP A 689 -33.28 1.23 9.27
C ASP A 689 -32.27 2.36 9.44
N TYR A 690 -32.28 3.05 10.55
CA TYR A 690 -31.35 4.09 10.91
C TYR A 690 -30.80 3.89 12.31
N GLU A 691 -29.51 3.55 12.41
CA GLU A 691 -28.84 3.33 13.68
C GLU A 691 -28.04 4.58 14.07
N ARG A 692 -28.41 5.23 15.17
CA ARG A 692 -27.74 6.42 15.70
C ARG A 692 -26.42 6.04 16.38
N ALA A 693 -25.34 6.74 16.07
CA ALA A 693 -24.06 6.57 16.79
C ALA A 693 -24.15 7.16 18.20
N LYS A 694 -23.62 6.43 19.21
CA LYS A 694 -23.82 6.70 20.65
C LYS A 694 -23.46 8.10 21.16
N ASP A 695 -22.69 8.90 20.43
CA ASP A 695 -22.20 10.25 20.83
C ASP A 695 -22.15 11.26 19.67
N ALA A 696 -22.94 11.10 18.60
CA ALA A 696 -22.88 11.97 17.44
C ALA A 696 -24.26 12.34 16.90
N GLU A 697 -24.38 13.50 16.27
CA GLU A 697 -25.56 13.94 15.50
C GLU A 697 -25.80 13.12 14.23
N ASN A 698 -24.88 12.18 13.91
CA ASN A 698 -24.87 11.37 12.70
C ASN A 698 -25.10 9.89 13.05
N GLY A 699 -25.73 9.16 12.12
CA GLY A 699 -25.95 7.72 12.20
C GLY A 699 -25.61 7.00 10.91
N VAL A 700 -25.97 5.72 10.86
CA VAL A 700 -25.85 4.88 9.67
C VAL A 700 -27.25 4.57 9.16
N PHE A 701 -27.52 4.95 7.91
CA PHE A 701 -28.72 4.53 7.20
C PHE A 701 -28.42 3.23 6.45
N SER A 702 -29.22 2.21 6.70
CA SER A 702 -29.12 0.89 6.07
C SER A 702 -30.40 0.59 5.30
N LEU A 703 -30.26 0.20 4.03
CA LEU A 703 -31.34 -0.23 3.15
C LEU A 703 -31.00 -1.59 2.56
N SER A 704 -31.91 -2.54 2.57
CA SER A 704 -31.74 -3.82 1.90
C SER A 704 -32.99 -4.24 1.13
N VAL A 705 -32.78 -4.81 -0.04
CA VAL A 705 -33.83 -5.41 -0.88
C VAL A 705 -33.48 -6.87 -1.08
N GLU A 706 -34.32 -7.73 -0.57
CA GLU A 706 -34.23 -9.19 -0.64
C GLU A 706 -35.28 -9.71 -1.61
N ASP A 707 -34.89 -10.58 -2.53
CA ASP A 707 -35.77 -11.26 -3.50
C ASP A 707 -35.58 -12.80 -3.40
N THR A 708 -36.67 -13.52 -3.76
CA THR A 708 -36.68 -14.99 -3.87
C THR A 708 -36.59 -15.46 -5.34
N GLY A 709 -35.90 -14.69 -6.18
CA GLY A 709 -35.77 -14.96 -7.63
C GLY A 709 -34.74 -15.99 -8.00
N CYS A 710 -34.28 -15.93 -9.24
CA CYS A 710 -33.33 -16.91 -9.81
C CYS A 710 -31.92 -16.93 -9.17
N GLY A 711 -31.54 -15.89 -8.41
CA GLY A 711 -30.20 -15.74 -7.84
C GLY A 711 -29.10 -15.47 -8.87
N ILE A 712 -27.89 -15.24 -8.35
CA ILE A 712 -26.72 -14.80 -9.13
C ILE A 712 -25.52 -15.68 -8.78
N SER A 713 -24.75 -16.16 -9.78
CA SER A 713 -23.54 -16.96 -9.57
C SER A 713 -22.45 -16.14 -8.87
N GLU A 714 -21.55 -16.78 -8.13
CA GLU A 714 -20.44 -16.11 -7.42
C GLU A 714 -19.49 -15.35 -8.37
N GLU A 715 -19.32 -15.85 -9.59
CA GLU A 715 -18.52 -15.19 -10.63
C GLU A 715 -19.21 -13.92 -11.13
N ASP A 716 -20.52 -13.96 -11.31
CA ASP A 716 -21.33 -12.85 -11.80
C ASP A 716 -21.56 -11.75 -10.75
N GLN A 717 -21.64 -12.11 -9.46
CA GLN A 717 -21.72 -11.13 -8.35
C GLN A 717 -20.56 -10.14 -8.36
N LYS A 718 -19.37 -10.55 -8.79
CA LYS A 718 -18.18 -9.68 -8.89
C LYS A 718 -18.31 -8.66 -10.02
N ARG A 719 -19.18 -8.91 -11.00
CA ARG A 719 -19.28 -8.12 -12.24
C ARG A 719 -20.62 -7.38 -12.38
N ILE A 720 -21.69 -7.83 -11.73
CA ILE A 720 -23.07 -7.32 -11.95
C ILE A 720 -23.24 -5.83 -11.64
N CYS A 721 -22.40 -5.26 -10.77
CA CYS A 721 -22.39 -3.83 -10.48
C CYS A 721 -21.45 -3.01 -11.41
N SER A 722 -20.91 -3.63 -12.46
CA SER A 722 -20.16 -2.93 -13.50
C SER A 722 -21.11 -2.46 -14.59
N ALA A 723 -20.86 -1.28 -15.15
CA ALA A 723 -21.72 -0.74 -16.20
C ALA A 723 -21.80 -1.72 -17.40
N TYR A 724 -23.01 -1.88 -17.97
CA TYR A 724 -23.31 -2.70 -19.14
C TYR A 724 -23.16 -4.22 -18.96
N VAL A 725 -23.03 -4.69 -17.74
CA VAL A 725 -23.00 -6.14 -17.47
C VAL A 725 -24.44 -6.63 -17.29
N GLN A 726 -24.85 -7.54 -18.18
CA GLN A 726 -26.10 -8.29 -18.06
C GLN A 726 -25.78 -9.75 -17.83
N VAL A 727 -26.34 -10.34 -16.78
CA VAL A 727 -26.13 -11.71 -16.37
C VAL A 727 -27.43 -12.51 -16.56
N GLY A 728 -27.35 -13.76 -17.01
CA GLY A 728 -28.49 -14.66 -17.17
C GLY A 728 -28.62 -15.29 -18.56
N SER A 729 -29.60 -16.23 -18.72
CA SER A 729 -29.90 -16.91 -19.98
C SER A 729 -30.43 -15.93 -21.04
N LYS A 730 -30.36 -16.34 -22.32
CA LYS A 730 -30.83 -15.54 -23.47
C LYS A 730 -32.25 -14.97 -23.29
N LEU A 731 -33.14 -15.66 -22.58
CA LEU A 731 -34.51 -15.18 -22.26
C LEU A 731 -34.54 -14.06 -21.19
N ALA A 732 -33.59 -14.05 -20.24
CA ALA A 732 -33.51 -13.01 -19.19
C ALA A 732 -32.85 -11.72 -19.66
N ARG A 733 -32.24 -11.69 -20.86
CA ARG A 733 -31.58 -10.50 -21.44
C ARG A 733 -32.56 -9.49 -22.08
N ASN A 734 -33.80 -9.86 -22.29
CA ASN A 734 -34.82 -8.98 -22.86
C ASN A 734 -35.37 -8.03 -21.76
N GLY A 735 -34.80 -6.84 -21.63
CA GLY A 735 -35.45 -5.77 -20.89
C GLY A 735 -34.66 -5.04 -19.80
N GLY A 736 -33.40 -4.71 -20.00
CA GLY A 736 -32.71 -3.79 -19.10
C GLY A 736 -31.45 -3.22 -19.71
N THR A 737 -31.03 -2.01 -19.31
CA THR A 737 -29.88 -1.29 -19.85
C THR A 737 -28.54 -1.81 -19.31
N GLY A 738 -28.56 -2.57 -18.19
CA GLY A 738 -27.37 -2.93 -17.42
C GLY A 738 -26.68 -1.74 -16.73
N LEU A 739 -27.35 -0.58 -16.72
CA LEU A 739 -26.85 0.66 -16.10
C LEU A 739 -27.35 0.86 -14.68
N GLY A 740 -28.54 0.41 -14.35
CA GLY A 740 -29.22 0.72 -13.08
C GLY A 740 -28.39 0.36 -11.83
N LEU A 741 -27.83 -0.86 -11.76
CA LEU A 741 -26.99 -1.28 -10.62
C LEU A 741 -25.65 -0.53 -10.56
N ALA A 742 -25.07 -0.21 -11.72
CA ALA A 742 -23.83 0.58 -11.80
C ALA A 742 -24.09 2.02 -11.30
N ILE A 743 -25.19 2.63 -11.69
CA ILE A 743 -25.63 3.96 -11.21
C ILE A 743 -25.88 3.90 -9.70
N CYS A 744 -26.62 2.90 -9.19
CA CYS A 744 -26.83 2.74 -7.75
C CYS A 744 -25.50 2.68 -6.97
N LYS A 745 -24.55 1.86 -7.41
CA LYS A 745 -23.24 1.74 -6.77
C LYS A 745 -22.47 3.06 -6.74
N GLN A 746 -22.52 3.82 -7.83
CA GLN A 746 -21.83 5.11 -7.92
C GLN A 746 -22.54 6.19 -7.08
N LEU A 747 -23.87 6.23 -7.06
CA LEU A 747 -24.64 7.12 -6.20
C LEU A 747 -24.39 6.85 -4.72
N VAL A 748 -24.45 5.58 -4.30
CA VAL A 748 -24.14 5.18 -2.92
C VAL A 748 -22.72 5.59 -2.54
N LYS A 749 -21.75 5.40 -3.43
CA LYS A 749 -20.37 5.84 -3.23
C LYS A 749 -20.24 7.36 -3.15
N ALA A 750 -20.96 8.11 -3.97
CA ALA A 750 -21.01 9.57 -3.94
C ALA A 750 -21.60 10.10 -2.63
N MET A 751 -22.53 9.36 -2.02
CA MET A 751 -23.10 9.62 -0.70
C MET A 751 -22.22 9.12 0.47
N GLY A 752 -21.02 8.59 0.19
CA GLY A 752 -20.08 8.08 1.21
C GLY A 752 -20.40 6.67 1.74
N GLY A 753 -21.32 5.94 1.10
CA GLY A 753 -21.78 4.61 1.48
C GLY A 753 -21.11 3.46 0.72
N GLU A 754 -21.52 2.24 1.07
CA GLU A 754 -21.11 0.99 0.43
C GLU A 754 -22.33 0.16 0.02
N MET A 755 -22.27 -0.44 -1.18
CA MET A 755 -23.29 -1.37 -1.68
C MET A 755 -22.72 -2.77 -1.75
N LYS A 756 -23.46 -3.74 -1.20
CA LYS A 756 -23.09 -5.17 -1.14
C LYS A 756 -24.15 -6.03 -1.79
N VAL A 757 -23.76 -7.20 -2.33
CA VAL A 757 -24.64 -8.22 -2.86
C VAL A 757 -24.35 -9.56 -2.22
N LYS A 758 -25.39 -10.27 -1.80
CA LYS A 758 -25.36 -11.68 -1.38
C LYS A 758 -26.40 -12.43 -2.16
N SER A 759 -25.99 -13.47 -2.87
CA SER A 759 -26.91 -14.24 -3.72
C SER A 759 -26.41 -15.68 -3.89
N ALA A 760 -27.36 -16.62 -4.12
CA ALA A 760 -27.05 -17.97 -4.54
C ALA A 760 -28.05 -18.39 -5.61
N LEU A 761 -27.60 -19.15 -6.62
CA LEU A 761 -28.46 -19.61 -7.70
C LEU A 761 -29.66 -20.40 -7.16
N GLY A 762 -30.87 -20.01 -7.56
CA GLY A 762 -32.13 -20.62 -7.13
C GLY A 762 -32.60 -20.24 -5.72
N GLN A 763 -31.86 -19.39 -4.98
CA GLN A 763 -32.21 -18.96 -3.61
C GLN A 763 -32.55 -17.46 -3.53
N GLY A 764 -32.45 -16.73 -4.63
CA GLY A 764 -32.67 -15.29 -4.68
C GLY A 764 -31.43 -14.46 -4.41
N SER A 765 -31.61 -13.15 -4.21
CA SER A 765 -30.56 -12.17 -3.99
C SER A 765 -30.95 -11.17 -2.91
N THR A 766 -29.93 -10.67 -2.21
CA THR A 766 -30.04 -9.54 -1.27
C THR A 766 -29.04 -8.47 -1.66
N PHE A 767 -29.55 -7.28 -1.99
CA PHE A 767 -28.78 -6.08 -2.21
C PHE A 767 -28.86 -5.18 -0.98
N SER A 768 -27.71 -4.84 -0.38
CA SER A 768 -27.65 -4.01 0.82
C SER A 768 -26.85 -2.74 0.55
N VAL A 769 -27.35 -1.62 1.07
CA VAL A 769 -26.74 -0.29 0.98
C VAL A 769 -26.57 0.25 2.38
N ASP A 770 -25.34 0.58 2.78
CA ASP A 770 -24.98 1.16 4.07
C ASP A 770 -24.38 2.55 3.83
N ILE A 771 -25.00 3.61 4.35
CA ILE A 771 -24.55 5.00 4.21
C ILE A 771 -24.25 5.56 5.61
N PRO A 772 -22.95 5.65 6.00
CA PRO A 772 -22.56 6.21 7.28
C PRO A 772 -22.54 7.75 7.25
N GLY A 773 -22.68 8.36 8.42
CA GLY A 773 -22.56 9.82 8.57
C GLY A 773 -23.79 10.61 8.17
N VAL A 774 -24.95 9.96 8.04
CA VAL A 774 -26.22 10.62 7.73
C VAL A 774 -26.69 11.42 8.94
N LYS A 775 -26.98 12.71 8.73
CA LYS A 775 -27.44 13.61 9.79
C LYS A 775 -28.95 13.50 9.95
N MET A 776 -29.43 13.62 11.20
CA MET A 776 -30.83 13.85 11.46
C MET A 776 -31.22 15.26 11.03
N ALA A 777 -32.33 15.40 10.35
CA ALA A 777 -32.94 16.69 10.07
C ALA A 777 -33.83 17.12 11.25
N GLY A 778 -33.84 18.40 11.58
CA GLY A 778 -34.91 18.97 12.39
C GLY A 778 -36.27 18.81 11.67
N VAL A 779 -37.36 19.20 12.32
CA VAL A 779 -38.73 19.05 11.81
C VAL A 779 -38.83 19.37 10.31
N VAL A 780 -39.30 18.40 9.53
CA VAL A 780 -39.58 18.62 8.10
C VAL A 780 -40.63 19.77 8.06
N PRO A 781 -40.37 20.89 7.42
CA PRO A 781 -41.40 21.89 7.24
C PRO A 781 -42.53 21.23 6.41
N ASP A 782 -43.71 21.20 6.92
CA ASP A 782 -44.89 20.96 6.09
C ASP A 782 -44.87 22.02 4.98
N ALA A 783 -44.52 21.57 3.79
CA ALA A 783 -44.48 22.45 2.63
C ALA A 783 -45.92 22.83 2.24
N GLN A 784 -46.49 23.73 3.02
CA GLN A 784 -47.58 24.59 2.60
C GLN A 784 -46.95 25.88 2.08
N GLU A 785 -46.50 25.88 0.85
CA GLU A 785 -46.26 27.15 0.19
C GLU A 785 -47.61 27.80 -0.15
N HIS A 786 -47.92 28.81 0.66
CA HIS A 786 -49.00 29.74 0.34
C HIS A 786 -48.62 30.56 -0.90
N VAL A 787 -49.19 30.17 -2.04
CA VAL A 787 -49.30 31.06 -3.19
C VAL A 787 -50.69 31.73 -3.06
N PRO A 788 -50.74 33.08 -2.97
CA PRO A 788 -52.04 33.72 -2.85
C PRO A 788 -52.91 33.46 -4.09
N PRO A 789 -54.19 33.16 -3.94
CA PRO A 789 -55.11 32.92 -5.06
C PRO A 789 -55.41 34.20 -5.81
N VAL A 790 -55.01 34.28 -7.06
CA VAL A 790 -55.49 35.32 -7.97
C VAL A 790 -56.85 34.86 -8.57
N GLN A 791 -57.88 35.30 -7.94
CA GLN A 791 -59.23 35.31 -8.58
C GLN A 791 -59.27 36.33 -9.71
N LYS A 792 -59.39 35.87 -10.94
CA LYS A 792 -60.07 36.59 -12.01
C LYS A 792 -60.94 35.61 -12.80
N ALA A 793 -62.25 35.75 -12.63
CA ALA A 793 -63.23 35.09 -13.48
C ALA A 793 -63.34 35.85 -14.81
N GLY A 794 -63.38 35.07 -15.93
CA GLY A 794 -64.01 35.51 -17.16
C GLY A 794 -63.14 35.84 -18.35
N GLY A 795 -63.15 35.00 -19.37
CA GLY A 795 -62.70 35.26 -20.74
C GLY A 795 -61.55 34.38 -21.23
N PRO A 796 -61.36 34.19 -22.54
CA PRO A 796 -60.31 33.40 -23.08
C PRO A 796 -58.92 34.02 -22.71
N HIS A 797 -58.13 33.28 -21.99
CA HIS A 797 -56.73 33.66 -21.62
C HIS A 797 -55.85 33.63 -22.87
N ARG A 798 -55.10 34.68 -23.07
CA ARG A 798 -54.16 34.84 -24.16
C ARG A 798 -52.72 34.46 -23.70
N ILE A 799 -52.18 33.40 -24.34
CA ILE A 799 -50.91 32.80 -23.92
C ILE A 799 -49.86 32.94 -25.04
N LEU A 800 -48.67 33.45 -24.68
CA LEU A 800 -47.51 33.48 -25.58
C LEU A 800 -46.64 32.24 -25.31
N LEU A 801 -46.39 31.45 -26.37
CA LEU A 801 -45.52 30.26 -26.35
C LEU A 801 -44.20 30.60 -27.01
N VAL A 802 -43.10 30.35 -26.33
CA VAL A 802 -41.75 30.67 -26.80
C VAL A 802 -40.85 29.42 -26.67
N ASP A 803 -40.40 28.90 -27.82
CA ASP A 803 -39.48 27.73 -27.87
C ASP A 803 -38.85 27.71 -29.27
N ASP A 804 -37.57 27.41 -29.37
CA ASP A 804 -36.82 27.38 -30.64
C ASP A 804 -37.24 26.20 -31.55
N SER A 805 -37.91 25.23 -31.00
CA SER A 805 -38.45 24.08 -31.70
C SER A 805 -39.94 24.27 -32.08
N LYS A 806 -40.21 24.41 -33.38
CA LYS A 806 -41.56 24.46 -33.89
C LYS A 806 -42.45 23.26 -33.47
N MET A 807 -41.81 22.10 -33.24
CA MET A 807 -42.47 20.89 -32.77
C MET A 807 -42.95 21.05 -31.32
N ASN A 808 -42.09 21.57 -30.42
CA ASN A 808 -42.45 21.85 -29.03
C ASN A 808 -43.60 22.85 -28.94
N LEU A 809 -43.55 23.91 -29.72
CA LEU A 809 -44.65 24.91 -29.82
C LEU A 809 -45.96 24.27 -30.23
N MET A 810 -45.96 23.38 -31.25
CA MET A 810 -47.15 22.65 -31.69
C MET A 810 -47.69 21.72 -30.58
N VAL A 811 -46.79 21.02 -29.85
CA VAL A 811 -47.18 20.14 -28.73
C VAL A 811 -47.84 20.96 -27.63
N LEU A 812 -47.20 22.04 -27.18
CA LEU A 812 -47.75 22.94 -26.15
C LEU A 812 -49.08 23.52 -26.57
N LYS A 813 -49.20 23.96 -27.81
CA LYS A 813 -50.49 24.45 -28.36
C LYS A 813 -51.61 23.40 -28.35
N ALA A 814 -51.27 22.14 -28.71
CA ALA A 814 -52.21 21.02 -28.71
C ALA A 814 -52.64 20.67 -27.25
N LEU A 815 -51.69 20.69 -26.30
CA LEU A 815 -51.99 20.45 -24.90
C LEU A 815 -52.87 21.55 -24.30
N LEU A 816 -52.62 22.83 -24.60
CA LEU A 816 -53.45 23.96 -24.17
C LEU A 816 -54.85 23.87 -24.72
N LYS A 817 -55.06 23.51 -26.00
CA LYS A 817 -56.34 23.30 -26.60
C LYS A 817 -57.19 22.21 -25.93
N LYS A 818 -56.49 21.16 -25.37
CA LYS A 818 -57.16 20.12 -24.55
C LYS A 818 -57.50 20.60 -23.14
N ALA A 819 -56.69 21.54 -22.60
CA ALA A 819 -56.87 22.05 -21.25
C ALA A 819 -57.93 23.12 -21.11
N GLY A 820 -58.27 23.87 -22.17
CA GLY A 820 -59.20 24.93 -22.17
C GLY A 820 -59.24 25.73 -23.51
N ASP A 821 -60.04 26.72 -23.59
CA ASP A 821 -60.16 27.62 -24.75
C ASP A 821 -59.18 28.81 -24.57
N TYR A 822 -57.93 28.63 -25.02
CA TYR A 822 -56.88 29.62 -24.93
C TYR A 822 -56.49 30.17 -26.31
N GLU A 823 -56.38 31.50 -26.43
CA GLU A 823 -55.77 32.13 -27.60
C GLU A 823 -54.26 32.06 -27.49
N THR A 824 -53.60 31.36 -28.42
CA THR A 824 -52.12 31.12 -28.34
C THR A 824 -51.38 31.80 -29.48
N THR A 825 -50.34 32.53 -29.17
CA THR A 825 -49.35 33.07 -30.11
C THR A 825 -48.01 32.33 -29.92
N MET A 826 -47.28 32.09 -31.01
CA MET A 826 -45.98 31.37 -30.98
C MET A 826 -44.86 32.31 -31.38
N ALA A 827 -43.72 32.25 -30.68
CA ALA A 827 -42.50 32.92 -30.99
C ALA A 827 -41.31 31.91 -30.94
N MET A 828 -40.37 32.04 -31.86
CA MET A 828 -39.25 31.09 -31.99
C MET A 828 -38.01 31.45 -31.15
N ASP A 829 -37.96 32.63 -30.59
CA ASP A 829 -36.94 33.08 -29.65
C ASP A 829 -37.42 34.21 -28.74
N GLY A 830 -36.59 34.59 -27.75
CA GLY A 830 -36.92 35.64 -26.77
C GLY A 830 -37.06 37.03 -27.39
N ARG A 831 -36.41 37.32 -28.55
CA ARG A 831 -36.55 38.62 -29.24
C ARG A 831 -37.88 38.73 -29.95
N GLU A 832 -38.30 37.68 -30.63
CA GLU A 832 -39.60 37.60 -31.27
C GLU A 832 -40.73 37.71 -30.22
N ALA A 833 -40.51 37.06 -29.04
CA ALA A 833 -41.42 37.17 -27.92
C ALA A 833 -41.54 38.57 -27.37
N LEU A 834 -40.46 39.31 -27.12
CA LEU A 834 -40.49 40.71 -26.66
C LEU A 834 -41.21 41.58 -27.69
N LYS A 835 -40.93 41.42 -28.97
CA LYS A 835 -41.60 42.18 -30.03
C LYS A 835 -43.12 41.91 -30.08
N ALA A 836 -43.53 40.62 -29.85
CA ALA A 836 -44.93 40.25 -29.77
C ALA A 836 -45.61 40.88 -28.54
N LEU A 837 -44.92 40.96 -27.40
CA LEU A 837 -45.41 41.63 -26.20
C LEU A 837 -45.57 43.15 -26.36
N GLU A 838 -44.58 43.82 -26.99
CA GLU A 838 -44.62 45.25 -27.29
C GLU A 838 -45.73 45.65 -28.28
N THR A 839 -45.99 44.80 -29.28
CA THR A 839 -47.00 45.03 -30.33
C THR A 839 -48.41 44.61 -29.91
N ALA A 840 -48.60 44.01 -28.73
CA ALA A 840 -49.90 43.47 -28.30
C ALA A 840 -50.99 44.51 -28.09
N GLY A 841 -50.66 45.78 -27.88
CA GLY A 841 -51.61 46.91 -27.83
C GLY A 841 -52.78 46.72 -26.87
N ALA A 842 -54.01 46.85 -27.36
CA ALA A 842 -55.25 46.79 -26.55
C ALA A 842 -55.63 45.38 -26.05
N LYS A 843 -54.88 44.34 -26.47
CA LYS A 843 -55.12 42.93 -26.03
C LYS A 843 -53.84 42.37 -25.43
N PRO A 844 -53.60 42.59 -24.13
CA PRO A 844 -52.40 42.07 -23.44
C PRO A 844 -52.36 40.52 -23.33
N TYR A 845 -51.27 39.93 -23.22
CA TYR A 845 -51.07 38.52 -22.86
C TYR A 845 -51.28 38.31 -21.36
N ASP A 846 -51.83 37.20 -20.95
CA ASP A 846 -52.05 36.83 -19.54
C ASP A 846 -50.91 35.94 -18.98
N LEU A 847 -50.23 35.20 -19.88
CA LEU A 847 -49.20 34.26 -19.53
C LEU A 847 -48.16 34.07 -20.67
N VAL A 848 -46.93 33.93 -20.29
CA VAL A 848 -45.83 33.51 -21.19
C VAL A 848 -45.32 32.13 -20.73
N LEU A 849 -45.26 31.17 -21.69
CA LEU A 849 -44.57 29.89 -21.49
C LEU A 849 -43.31 29.91 -22.34
N THR A 850 -42.14 29.92 -21.74
CA THR A 850 -40.88 30.07 -22.47
C THR A 850 -39.95 28.91 -22.20
N ASP A 851 -39.23 28.42 -23.22
CA ASP A 851 -38.07 27.57 -23.02
C ASP A 851 -36.92 28.36 -22.34
N MET A 852 -36.06 27.67 -21.61
CA MET A 852 -34.89 28.26 -20.97
C MET A 852 -33.81 28.56 -22.01
N TRP A 853 -33.52 27.61 -22.89
CA TRP A 853 -32.37 27.66 -23.79
C TRP A 853 -32.85 27.89 -25.23
N MET A 854 -32.68 29.11 -25.73
CA MET A 854 -33.05 29.50 -27.06
C MET A 854 -31.94 30.36 -27.71
N PRO A 855 -31.81 30.35 -29.06
CA PRO A 855 -30.88 31.23 -29.75
C PRO A 855 -31.32 32.71 -29.63
N ASN A 856 -30.38 33.62 -29.89
CA ASN A 856 -30.54 35.09 -29.89
C ASN A 856 -30.87 35.72 -28.53
N LEU A 857 -31.91 35.30 -27.84
CA LEU A 857 -32.28 35.72 -26.48
C LEU A 857 -32.92 34.51 -25.80
N ASP A 858 -32.27 34.06 -24.72
CA ASP A 858 -32.69 32.91 -23.92
C ASP A 858 -33.87 33.26 -22.98
N GLY A 859 -34.39 32.26 -22.27
CA GLY A 859 -35.52 32.47 -21.34
C GLY A 859 -35.18 33.40 -20.18
N GLU A 860 -33.94 33.39 -19.65
CA GLU A 860 -33.50 34.32 -18.61
C GLU A 860 -33.43 35.75 -19.14
N GLY A 861 -32.89 35.95 -20.30
CA GLY A 861 -32.85 37.25 -20.95
C GLY A 861 -34.27 37.78 -21.26
N LEU A 862 -35.18 36.89 -21.67
CA LEU A 862 -36.60 37.27 -21.92
C LEU A 862 -37.31 37.72 -20.64
N VAL A 863 -37.19 36.95 -19.54
CA VAL A 863 -37.87 37.35 -18.29
C VAL A 863 -37.26 38.63 -17.70
N LYS A 864 -35.95 38.83 -17.80
CA LYS A 864 -35.32 40.10 -17.42
C LYS A 864 -35.83 41.29 -18.22
N GLY A 865 -35.98 41.12 -19.53
CA GLY A 865 -36.58 42.13 -20.41
C GLY A 865 -38.03 42.48 -20.04
N ILE A 866 -38.84 41.44 -19.74
CA ILE A 866 -40.24 41.62 -19.27
C ILE A 866 -40.28 42.38 -17.92
N ARG A 867 -39.45 42.00 -16.94
CA ARG A 867 -39.38 42.65 -15.61
C ARG A 867 -38.82 44.08 -15.65
N ALA A 868 -38.00 44.40 -16.60
CA ALA A 868 -37.47 45.75 -16.80
C ALA A 868 -38.51 46.72 -17.43
N ASN A 869 -39.55 46.22 -18.06
CA ASN A 869 -40.59 47.05 -18.67
C ASN A 869 -41.75 47.22 -17.70
N ALA A 870 -41.94 48.44 -17.19
CA ALA A 870 -42.98 48.75 -16.15
C ALA A 870 -44.40 48.34 -16.56
N SER A 871 -44.74 48.31 -17.85
CA SER A 871 -46.07 47.90 -18.33
C SER A 871 -46.21 46.35 -18.40
N LEU A 872 -45.11 45.60 -18.41
CA LEU A 872 -45.14 44.15 -18.54
C LEU A 872 -44.65 43.46 -17.26
N ALA A 873 -44.18 44.21 -16.27
CA ALA A 873 -43.53 43.67 -15.07
C ALA A 873 -44.41 42.72 -14.25
N SER A 874 -45.71 42.87 -14.32
CA SER A 874 -46.70 41.98 -13.64
C SER A 874 -47.13 40.80 -14.48
N LEU A 875 -46.64 40.64 -15.72
CA LEU A 875 -47.00 39.53 -16.60
C LEU A 875 -46.44 38.21 -16.06
N ARG A 876 -47.27 37.21 -15.95
CA ARG A 876 -46.90 35.88 -15.47
C ARG A 876 -46.04 35.16 -16.50
N VAL A 877 -44.83 34.73 -16.07
CA VAL A 877 -43.87 34.04 -16.95
C VAL A 877 -43.47 32.71 -16.34
N LEU A 878 -43.73 31.60 -17.01
CA LEU A 878 -43.37 30.25 -16.61
C LEU A 878 -42.26 29.71 -17.53
N VAL A 879 -41.24 29.15 -16.96
CA VAL A 879 -40.18 28.47 -17.73
C VAL A 879 -40.54 27.01 -17.96
N VAL A 880 -40.34 26.52 -19.20
CA VAL A 880 -40.55 25.14 -19.64
C VAL A 880 -39.21 24.54 -19.95
N THR A 881 -38.63 23.71 -19.06
CA THR A 881 -37.26 23.20 -19.20
C THR A 881 -37.17 21.71 -18.91
N ALA A 882 -36.14 21.05 -19.47
CA ALA A 882 -35.74 19.68 -19.08
C ALA A 882 -34.73 19.68 -17.93
N ASP A 883 -34.21 20.84 -17.58
CA ASP A 883 -33.14 20.97 -16.56
C ASP A 883 -33.75 21.18 -15.17
N VAL A 884 -33.55 20.18 -14.31
CA VAL A 884 -34.08 20.15 -12.95
C VAL A 884 -33.31 21.14 -12.03
N GLU A 885 -32.06 21.49 -12.35
CA GLU A 885 -31.26 22.43 -11.56
C GLU A 885 -31.79 23.87 -11.60
N ILE A 886 -32.61 24.18 -12.60
CA ILE A 886 -33.23 25.49 -12.76
C ILE A 886 -34.40 25.67 -11.76
N ARG A 887 -34.97 24.58 -11.25
CA ARG A 887 -36.12 24.59 -10.33
C ARG A 887 -35.90 25.53 -9.13
N ASP A 888 -34.77 25.37 -8.48
CA ASP A 888 -34.44 26.11 -7.26
C ASP A 888 -34.01 27.57 -7.52
N LYS A 889 -33.71 27.91 -8.79
CA LYS A 889 -33.23 29.22 -9.22
C LYS A 889 -34.25 30.00 -10.02
N ALA A 890 -35.32 29.38 -10.45
CA ALA A 890 -36.33 29.99 -11.32
C ALA A 890 -36.91 31.27 -10.73
N ALA A 891 -37.24 31.27 -9.43
CA ALA A 891 -37.75 32.44 -8.71
C ALA A 891 -36.68 33.56 -8.62
N GLU A 892 -35.43 33.23 -8.35
CA GLU A 892 -34.30 34.20 -8.32
C GLU A 892 -34.06 34.83 -9.70
N MET A 893 -34.30 34.09 -10.77
CA MET A 893 -34.20 34.58 -12.15
C MET A 893 -35.39 35.45 -12.59
N GLY A 894 -36.46 35.50 -11.76
CA GLY A 894 -37.64 36.33 -12.03
C GLY A 894 -38.81 35.57 -12.72
N PHE A 895 -38.78 34.24 -12.79
CA PHE A 895 -39.89 33.41 -13.26
C PHE A 895 -40.93 33.21 -12.14
N ASP A 896 -42.21 33.12 -12.53
CA ASP A 896 -43.31 32.90 -11.59
C ASP A 896 -43.63 31.41 -11.39
N GLY A 897 -42.93 30.52 -12.06
CA GLY A 897 -43.08 29.08 -11.91
C GLY A 897 -42.37 28.30 -13.02
N ILE A 898 -42.36 26.97 -12.87
CA ILE A 898 -41.66 26.06 -13.75
C ILE A 898 -42.52 24.89 -14.23
N LEU A 899 -42.38 24.51 -15.48
CA LEU A 899 -42.93 23.30 -16.08
C LEU A 899 -41.80 22.43 -16.61
N LEU A 900 -41.68 21.19 -16.09
CA LEU A 900 -40.62 20.26 -16.53
C LEU A 900 -41.07 19.54 -17.81
N LYS A 901 -40.15 19.47 -18.80
CA LYS A 901 -40.31 18.64 -20.01
C LYS A 901 -40.06 17.16 -19.65
N PRO A 902 -40.92 16.22 -20.14
CA PRO A 902 -42.05 16.41 -21.06
C PRO A 902 -43.28 16.94 -20.34
N VAL A 903 -43.91 18.00 -20.90
CA VAL A 903 -45.12 18.61 -20.33
C VAL A 903 -46.31 17.67 -20.54
N THR A 904 -46.94 17.26 -19.44
CA THR A 904 -48.16 16.43 -19.49
C THR A 904 -49.41 17.29 -19.42
N PRO A 905 -50.60 16.84 -19.97
CA PRO A 905 -51.86 17.57 -19.89
C PRO A 905 -52.24 17.94 -18.45
N ASP A 906 -52.01 17.02 -17.52
CA ASP A 906 -52.35 17.20 -16.11
C ASP A 906 -51.46 18.19 -15.38
N ALA A 907 -50.11 18.15 -15.68
CA ALA A 907 -49.16 19.12 -15.15
C ALA A 907 -49.47 20.54 -15.65
N LEU A 908 -49.73 20.67 -16.95
CA LEU A 908 -50.11 21.94 -17.56
C LEU A 908 -51.42 22.50 -16.96
N LYS A 909 -52.43 21.66 -16.82
CA LYS A 909 -53.73 22.04 -16.25
C LYS A 909 -53.62 22.48 -14.80
N ARG A 910 -52.85 21.79 -13.97
CA ARG A 910 -52.56 22.17 -12.59
C ARG A 910 -51.88 23.52 -12.48
N THR A 911 -50.85 23.74 -13.27
CA THR A 911 -50.06 24.99 -13.25
C THR A 911 -50.91 26.19 -13.77
N LEU A 912 -51.81 25.97 -14.71
CA LEU A 912 -52.70 27.00 -15.21
C LEU A 912 -53.84 27.36 -14.22
N LEU A 913 -54.37 26.37 -13.48
CA LEU A 913 -55.52 26.55 -12.55
C LEU A 913 -55.10 26.94 -11.14
N GLY A 914 -53.78 26.93 -10.80
CA GLY A 914 -53.29 27.28 -9.46
C GLY A 914 -53.77 26.33 -8.35
N LYS A 915 -54.15 25.08 -8.67
CA LYS A 915 -54.51 24.04 -7.70
C LYS A 915 -53.37 23.02 -7.60
N GLU A 916 -52.68 23.04 -6.50
CA GLU A 916 -51.96 21.89 -6.01
C GLU A 916 -52.95 20.98 -5.26
N GLU A 917 -53.34 19.87 -5.86
CA GLU A 917 -53.90 18.74 -5.13
C GLU A 917 -52.82 17.68 -4.93
N ASP A 918 -52.70 17.27 -3.66
CA ASP A 918 -51.89 16.17 -3.18
C ASP A 918 -51.94 14.93 -4.10
N VAL A 919 -50.80 14.46 -4.55
CA VAL A 919 -50.67 13.11 -5.07
C VAL A 919 -50.37 12.22 -3.87
N THR A 920 -51.43 11.62 -3.31
CA THR A 920 -51.37 10.43 -2.48
C THR A 920 -50.65 9.28 -3.21
#